data_c803c0f1d8b917ae4d7b791e8113775a
#
_entry.id   c803c0f1d8b917ae4d7b791e8113775a
#
_cell.length_a   1.000
_cell.length_b   1.000
_cell.length_c   1.000
_cell.angle_alpha   90.00
_cell.angle_beta   90.00
_cell.angle_gamma   90.00
#
_symmetry.space_group_name_H-M   'P 1'
#
loop_
_entity.id
_entity.type
_entity.pdbx_description
1 polymer ?
#
loop_
_entity_poly.entity_id
_entity_poly.type
_entity_poly.pdbx_seq_one_letter_code
_entity_poly.pdbx_strand_id
1 'polypeptide(L)'
;MKSIIPITFIIILVSCGGGSGGSSSSPTIPDGSSSTGTSQGTGSTATGSNTSTTTTSSSTNTSTSSYNPNLPTSGAITLSGNFDSDKLAYEESAEYTRQYGLSLINASSAYARGATGRGSIIGIMDSGVDTSHQELNGYNKLLSESYLVYQDRSPDTDEKRHGSHVAGIALGERDGTGIHGVAFDAQLFFISIELGTAGETYEPATIDSSVDYSGIDNSWSQLEAEFIDKNVTVVNGSFGYQGNINDYTEENLRSAFPKTINVFAQPDKADADKTIFVWAAGNGGGYADQGVDYSSPEVFGGLAYLLPELRGNTAAVVSVDEDGSISSFSNRCGVAKDYCLAAPGRNILSVYAQDSPVTDSYGRASGTSMAAPHVSGGIALLSDYFEGQLGNTEILQRLFSTANKSGIYSDSEIYGQGLMDLDAATKPVGTAMIATSGSSLSNLTLTEEGSYVGIVGPAFGNSIFTNLSELSYVVFDELGAPFKRSFNQRILNNIPNLRWITDFQSNPNRQVNQQSIVTGNGGKIRLGIINNLSTIPQSSRLWAATQTNLEYISIEQHITKNSKLFFGNGTNPNIYLSSSKGIGHRGIPFLEFTSNGSFVGMDISLPSGKSLIFSLFEGSHQDNRMFVNSLDESTGILMEISDRFGISEISYQFGITLDDSNLLGISSQGGFGSPENTLTSFFGIEALTRTNDFMWRSSLHVGQTESDFNQLGLIEDIEGAYFSSFDLGVYKENIFVRNDSIGIQVYQPLRAEYAKLNFNIPIGRTKDKQILFDELSIDLTPSGRQINSQLIYAMTQEKLTFFGKLGFVSNEYHQSKSKIEPYFQLDIEFRLE
;
A
#
# COMPACT_ATOMS: atom_id res chain seq x y z
N MET A 1 12.10 9.53 58.61
CA MET A 1 11.94 9.59 57.15
C MET A 1 11.02 10.74 56.83
N LYS A 2 11.59 11.88 56.44
CA LYS A 2 10.83 13.10 56.09
C LYS A 2 10.59 13.05 54.60
N SER A 3 9.34 13.08 54.16
CA SER A 3 8.94 13.08 52.78
C SER A 3 9.24 14.42 52.09
N ILE A 4 9.94 14.37 50.95
CA ILE A 4 10.20 15.52 50.10
C ILE A 4 9.04 15.54 49.11
N ILE A 5 8.27 16.63 49.04
CA ILE A 5 7.21 16.85 48.07
C ILE A 5 7.78 17.80 47.01
N PRO A 6 7.99 17.37 45.78
CA PRO A 6 8.32 18.31 44.70
C PRO A 6 7.03 19.02 44.24
N ILE A 7 7.05 20.37 44.24
CA ILE A 7 6.02 21.19 43.63
C ILE A 7 6.55 21.66 42.30
N THR A 8 6.01 21.11 41.24
CA THR A 8 6.31 21.54 39.86
C THR A 8 5.22 22.53 39.41
N PHE A 9 5.60 23.81 39.23
CA PHE A 9 4.74 24.79 38.59
C PHE A 9 5.09 24.83 37.10
N ILE A 10 4.14 24.44 36.23
CA ILE A 10 4.25 24.60 34.77
C ILE A 10 3.48 25.87 34.40
N ILE A 11 4.19 26.94 34.06
CA ILE A 11 3.57 28.14 33.49
C ILE A 11 3.60 27.99 31.96
N ILE A 12 2.40 27.84 31.38
CA ILE A 12 2.20 27.80 29.94
C ILE A 12 2.04 29.23 29.43
N LEU A 13 3.04 29.77 28.76
CA LEU A 13 2.89 30.99 27.97
C LEU A 13 2.43 30.61 26.57
N VAL A 14 1.15 30.81 26.30
CA VAL A 14 0.60 30.72 24.95
C VAL A 14 0.96 32.00 24.22
N SER A 15 1.75 31.91 23.16
CA SER A 15 2.01 33.03 22.27
C SER A 15 0.73 33.39 21.54
N CYS A 16 0.07 34.47 21.94
CA CYS A 16 -0.98 35.15 21.17
C CYS A 16 -0.33 35.93 20.04
N GLY A 17 -0.35 35.37 18.82
CA GLY A 17 -0.18 36.17 17.59
C GLY A 17 -1.52 36.84 17.28
N GLY A 18 -1.62 38.12 17.56
CA GLY A 18 -2.79 38.95 17.24
C GLY A 18 -2.92 39.10 15.70
N GLY A 19 -4.08 38.71 15.19
CA GLY A 19 -4.57 39.07 13.86
C GLY A 19 -5.97 39.62 13.98
N SER A 20 -6.08 40.93 13.76
CA SER A 20 -7.29 41.74 13.79
C SER A 20 -8.38 41.24 12.87
N GLY A 21 -9.60 41.39 13.34
CA GLY A 21 -10.83 41.01 12.69
C GLY A 21 -11.20 41.83 11.45
N GLY A 22 -12.16 41.32 10.72
CA GLY A 22 -12.83 41.95 9.59
C GLY A 22 -14.03 41.14 9.18
N SER A 23 -15.19 41.65 9.53
CA SER A 23 -16.54 41.18 9.30
C SER A 23 -16.97 41.00 7.84
N SER A 24 -17.80 39.97 7.61
CA SER A 24 -18.99 39.89 6.75
C SER A 24 -19.06 40.67 5.44
N SER A 25 -19.37 39.99 4.37
CA SER A 25 -20.58 40.15 3.55
C SER A 25 -20.46 39.45 2.21
N SER A 26 -21.44 38.62 1.87
CA SER A 26 -21.76 38.26 0.49
C SER A 26 -22.19 39.51 -0.29
N PRO A 27 -21.90 39.58 -1.57
CA PRO A 27 -23.06 39.63 -2.48
C PRO A 27 -22.85 38.99 -3.87
N THR A 28 -23.99 38.43 -4.33
CA THR A 28 -24.63 38.51 -5.67
C THR A 28 -23.78 38.61 -6.92
N ILE A 29 -24.14 37.69 -7.83
CA ILE A 29 -23.92 37.64 -9.28
C ILE A 29 -24.39 38.94 -9.96
N PRO A 30 -23.75 39.35 -11.09
CA PRO A 30 -24.55 39.44 -12.31
C PRO A 30 -23.89 38.90 -13.60
N ASP A 31 -24.76 38.48 -14.50
CA ASP A 31 -24.63 38.11 -15.88
C ASP A 31 -23.92 39.14 -16.76
N GLY A 32 -23.40 38.66 -17.92
CA GLY A 32 -23.19 39.55 -19.04
C GLY A 32 -22.17 39.15 -20.10
N SER A 33 -22.62 38.39 -21.07
CA SER A 33 -22.40 38.50 -22.54
C SER A 33 -21.01 38.74 -23.17
N SER A 34 -20.70 37.78 -24.05
CA SER A 34 -20.23 37.89 -25.45
C SER A 34 -19.09 38.86 -25.82
N SER A 35 -18.10 38.36 -26.49
CA SER A 35 -17.79 38.67 -27.89
C SER A 35 -16.53 37.97 -28.46
N THR A 36 -16.74 37.48 -29.64
CA THR A 36 -15.87 37.07 -30.75
C THR A 36 -14.54 37.75 -30.92
N GLY A 37 -13.55 37.02 -31.40
CA GLY A 37 -12.28 37.54 -31.92
C GLY A 37 -11.36 36.48 -32.53
N THR A 38 -11.55 36.27 -33.84
CA THR A 38 -10.64 35.56 -34.75
C THR A 38 -9.31 36.27 -34.90
N SER A 39 -8.22 35.53 -35.00
CA SER A 39 -7.21 35.77 -36.07
C SER A 39 -6.10 34.71 -36.10
N GLN A 40 -5.82 34.39 -37.34
CA GLN A 40 -4.83 33.56 -37.98
C GLN A 40 -3.38 33.93 -37.67
N GLY A 41 -2.50 32.94 -37.87
CA GLY A 41 -1.30 33.23 -38.60
C GLY A 41 0.00 32.49 -38.28
N THR A 42 0.36 31.60 -39.21
CA THR A 42 1.72 31.32 -39.75
C THR A 42 2.77 30.69 -38.82
N GLY A 43 3.22 29.53 -39.00
CA GLY A 43 4.13 28.89 -39.91
C GLY A 43 5.59 29.23 -39.73
N SER A 44 6.42 28.26 -39.24
CA SER A 44 7.82 28.20 -39.67
C SER A 44 8.44 26.82 -39.40
N THR A 45 8.96 26.25 -40.46
CA THR A 45 9.77 25.05 -40.58
C THR A 45 11.21 25.30 -40.07
N ALA A 46 11.78 24.30 -39.42
CA ALA A 46 13.26 24.13 -39.48
C ALA A 46 13.62 22.65 -39.33
N THR A 47 14.32 22.22 -40.33
CA THR A 47 15.00 20.97 -40.56
C THR A 47 16.22 20.75 -39.67
N GLY A 48 16.57 19.46 -39.43
CA GLY A 48 17.96 19.08 -39.32
C GLY A 48 18.31 18.06 -38.25
N SER A 49 18.54 16.89 -38.71
CA SER A 49 19.78 16.13 -38.79
C SER A 49 19.90 14.90 -37.89
N ASN A 50 19.98 13.77 -38.59
CA ASN A 50 20.31 12.42 -38.14
C ASN A 50 21.68 12.33 -37.46
N THR A 51 21.76 11.53 -36.39
CA THR A 51 22.95 10.68 -36.17
C THR A 51 22.51 9.30 -35.65
N SER A 52 22.72 8.31 -36.46
CA SER A 52 22.52 6.89 -36.17
C SER A 52 23.64 6.34 -35.32
N THR A 53 23.31 5.67 -34.23
CA THR A 53 24.21 4.69 -33.61
C THR A 53 23.48 3.35 -33.54
N THR A 54 23.98 2.45 -34.33
CA THR A 54 23.59 1.03 -34.41
C THR A 54 24.09 0.29 -33.19
N THR A 55 23.17 -0.21 -32.38
CA THR A 55 23.45 -1.27 -31.42
C THR A 55 22.52 -2.45 -31.74
N THR A 56 23.16 -3.52 -32.19
CA THR A 56 22.58 -4.83 -32.44
C THR A 56 22.13 -5.42 -31.11
N SER A 57 20.85 -5.58 -30.95
CA SER A 57 20.29 -6.45 -29.91
C SER A 57 19.41 -7.51 -30.56
N SER A 58 19.70 -8.75 -30.22
CA SER A 58 19.01 -9.95 -30.63
C SER A 58 17.54 -9.91 -30.24
N SER A 59 16.68 -9.93 -31.25
CA SER A 59 15.23 -10.04 -31.10
C SER A 59 14.83 -11.47 -30.76
N THR A 60 14.43 -11.71 -29.55
CA THR A 60 13.49 -12.79 -29.23
C THR A 60 12.10 -12.32 -29.60
N ASN A 61 11.48 -12.99 -30.56
CA ASN A 61 10.08 -12.78 -30.95
C ASN A 61 9.18 -13.21 -29.81
N THR A 62 8.77 -12.26 -28.98
CA THR A 62 7.55 -12.32 -28.20
C THR A 62 6.46 -11.64 -29.04
N SER A 63 5.47 -12.41 -29.47
CA SER A 63 4.26 -11.90 -30.11
C SER A 63 3.49 -11.04 -29.10
N THR A 64 3.81 -9.75 -29.04
CA THR A 64 3.01 -8.78 -28.32
C THR A 64 1.76 -8.51 -29.15
N SER A 65 0.59 -8.78 -28.57
CA SER A 65 -0.69 -8.17 -28.93
C SER A 65 -0.43 -6.70 -29.25
N SER A 66 -0.96 -6.22 -30.38
CA SER A 66 -0.76 -4.83 -30.83
C SER A 66 -1.59 -3.86 -30.00
N TYR A 67 -1.40 -3.87 -28.66
CA TYR A 67 -1.94 -2.83 -27.79
C TYR A 67 -1.32 -1.49 -28.17
N ASN A 68 -2.16 -0.55 -28.57
CA ASN A 68 -1.73 0.83 -28.80
C ASN A 68 -2.08 1.67 -27.55
N PRO A 69 -1.12 1.99 -26.67
CA PRO A 69 -1.38 2.74 -25.45
C PRO A 69 -1.80 4.20 -25.70
N ASN A 70 -1.76 4.67 -26.95
CA ASN A 70 -2.16 6.03 -27.34
C ASN A 70 -3.60 6.11 -27.86
N LEU A 71 -4.41 5.05 -27.76
CA LEU A 71 -5.82 5.13 -28.09
C LEU A 71 -6.52 6.10 -27.12
N PRO A 72 -7.29 7.08 -27.63
CA PRO A 72 -8.09 7.92 -26.73
C PRO A 72 -9.09 7.05 -25.99
N THR A 73 -9.19 7.24 -24.69
CA THR A 73 -10.23 6.60 -23.88
C THR A 73 -11.57 7.22 -24.23
N SER A 74 -12.52 6.42 -24.71
CA SER A 74 -13.87 6.87 -24.95
C SER A 74 -14.59 7.01 -23.60
N GLY A 75 -14.79 8.22 -23.14
CA GLY A 75 -15.69 8.53 -22.06
C GLY A 75 -15.27 8.13 -20.63
N ALA A 76 -14.08 7.57 -20.40
CA ALA A 76 -13.58 7.37 -19.04
C ALA A 76 -13.42 8.72 -18.33
N ILE A 77 -13.89 8.81 -17.08
CA ILE A 77 -13.67 10.02 -16.27
C ILE A 77 -12.21 10.06 -15.79
N THR A 78 -11.70 11.28 -15.62
CA THR A 78 -10.43 11.44 -14.91
C THR A 78 -10.66 11.13 -13.44
N LEU A 79 -10.05 10.05 -12.93
CA LEU A 79 -10.19 9.64 -11.53
C LEU A 79 -9.60 10.71 -10.61
N SER A 80 -10.36 11.08 -9.58
CA SER A 80 -9.95 12.07 -8.57
C SER A 80 -9.00 11.47 -7.53
N GLY A 81 -8.90 10.15 -7.45
CA GLY A 81 -8.23 9.40 -6.40
C GLY A 81 -9.09 9.19 -5.13
N ASN A 82 -10.33 9.70 -5.15
CA ASN A 82 -11.31 9.38 -4.11
C ASN A 82 -12.33 8.38 -4.65
N PHE A 83 -12.26 7.15 -4.18
CA PHE A 83 -13.09 6.04 -4.67
C PHE A 83 -14.60 6.34 -4.63
N ASP A 84 -15.11 6.90 -3.53
CA ASP A 84 -16.56 7.15 -3.39
C ASP A 84 -17.05 8.23 -4.35
N SER A 85 -16.25 9.28 -4.54
CA SER A 85 -16.55 10.35 -5.49
C SER A 85 -16.52 9.86 -6.94
N ASP A 86 -15.50 9.05 -7.26
CA ASP A 86 -15.32 8.51 -8.60
C ASP A 86 -16.43 7.50 -8.93
N LYS A 87 -16.79 6.63 -7.99
CA LYS A 87 -17.92 5.70 -8.11
C LYS A 87 -19.24 6.44 -8.35
N LEU A 88 -19.52 7.46 -7.54
CA LEU A 88 -20.73 8.27 -7.66
C LEU A 88 -20.83 8.98 -9.03
N ALA A 89 -19.69 9.46 -9.55
CA ALA A 89 -19.66 10.11 -10.86
C ALA A 89 -20.07 9.17 -12.01
N TYR A 90 -19.78 7.88 -11.92
CA TYR A 90 -20.30 6.88 -12.84
C TYR A 90 -21.78 6.61 -12.61
N GLU A 91 -22.21 6.41 -11.37
CA GLU A 91 -23.58 6.06 -10.98
C GLU A 91 -24.61 7.15 -11.33
N GLU A 92 -24.21 8.42 -11.29
CA GLU A 92 -25.08 9.56 -11.66
C GLU A 92 -25.14 9.83 -13.17
N SER A 93 -24.33 9.14 -13.99
CA SER A 93 -24.39 9.34 -15.44
C SER A 93 -25.72 8.84 -16.04
N ALA A 94 -26.22 9.54 -17.07
CA ALA A 94 -27.47 9.19 -17.71
C ALA A 94 -27.45 7.79 -18.36
N GLU A 95 -26.29 7.36 -18.89
CA GLU A 95 -26.09 6.06 -19.49
C GLU A 95 -26.19 4.95 -18.44
N TYR A 96 -25.51 5.12 -17.28
CA TYR A 96 -25.50 4.13 -16.19
C TYR A 96 -26.89 3.95 -15.57
N THR A 97 -27.59 5.06 -15.27
CA THR A 97 -28.88 5.04 -14.58
C THR A 97 -30.01 4.38 -15.39
N ARG A 98 -29.87 4.30 -16.72
CA ARG A 98 -30.83 3.59 -17.59
C ARG A 98 -30.68 2.07 -17.57
N GLN A 99 -29.54 1.57 -17.08
CA GLN A 99 -29.11 0.17 -17.17
C GLN A 99 -28.98 -0.45 -15.78
N TYR A 100 -30.07 -0.98 -15.23
CA TYR A 100 -30.03 -1.62 -13.91
C TYR A 100 -28.99 -2.76 -13.83
N GLY A 101 -28.70 -3.42 -14.97
CA GLY A 101 -27.75 -4.51 -15.05
C GLY A 101 -26.36 -4.12 -14.58
N LEU A 102 -25.89 -2.91 -14.90
CA LEU A 102 -24.59 -2.39 -14.44
C LEU A 102 -24.55 -2.21 -12.92
N SER A 103 -25.65 -1.72 -12.34
CA SER A 103 -25.78 -1.57 -10.88
C SER A 103 -25.80 -2.93 -10.17
N LEU A 104 -26.54 -3.90 -10.73
CA LEU A 104 -26.72 -5.21 -10.11
C LEU A 104 -25.39 -6.00 -10.00
N ILE A 105 -24.49 -5.78 -10.97
CA ILE A 105 -23.14 -6.40 -10.98
C ILE A 105 -22.05 -5.51 -10.35
N ASN A 106 -22.41 -4.40 -9.73
CA ASN A 106 -21.46 -3.44 -9.09
C ASN A 106 -20.38 -2.87 -10.05
N ALA A 107 -20.73 -2.63 -11.31
CA ALA A 107 -19.77 -2.19 -12.34
C ALA A 107 -19.10 -0.85 -12.01
N SER A 108 -19.83 0.11 -11.41
CA SER A 108 -19.31 1.42 -11.00
C SER A 108 -18.08 1.33 -10.06
N SER A 109 -18.05 0.31 -9.21
CA SER A 109 -16.93 0.07 -8.30
C SER A 109 -15.65 -0.31 -9.04
N ALA A 110 -15.74 -1.11 -10.09
CA ALA A 110 -14.61 -1.45 -10.94
C ALA A 110 -14.14 -0.23 -11.77
N TYR A 111 -15.07 0.55 -12.29
CA TYR A 111 -14.76 1.80 -13.02
C TYR A 111 -14.03 2.81 -12.13
N ALA A 112 -14.48 3.00 -10.88
CA ALA A 112 -13.83 3.87 -9.92
C ALA A 112 -12.39 3.42 -9.54
N ARG A 113 -12.03 2.16 -9.81
CA ARG A 113 -10.69 1.62 -9.68
C ARG A 113 -9.89 1.68 -10.99
N GLY A 114 -10.45 2.25 -12.05
CA GLY A 114 -9.77 2.48 -13.33
C GLY A 114 -10.02 1.42 -14.40
N ALA A 115 -10.79 0.37 -14.12
CA ALA A 115 -11.10 -0.69 -15.08
C ALA A 115 -12.14 -0.21 -16.09
N THR A 116 -11.87 -0.29 -17.38
CA THR A 116 -12.78 0.11 -18.46
C THR A 116 -12.88 -0.91 -19.60
N GLY A 117 -12.01 -1.94 -19.57
CA GLY A 117 -11.88 -2.96 -20.61
C GLY A 117 -10.84 -2.66 -21.67
N ARG A 118 -10.03 -1.60 -21.47
CA ARG A 118 -9.01 -1.18 -22.42
C ARG A 118 -7.98 -2.28 -22.67
N GLY A 119 -7.61 -2.46 -23.93
CA GLY A 119 -6.63 -3.47 -24.33
C GLY A 119 -7.19 -4.88 -24.46
N SER A 120 -8.46 -5.10 -24.07
CA SER A 120 -9.14 -6.38 -24.25
C SER A 120 -9.91 -6.41 -25.56
N ILE A 121 -10.03 -7.61 -26.14
CA ILE A 121 -10.83 -7.88 -27.33
C ILE A 121 -11.95 -8.82 -26.93
N ILE A 122 -13.21 -8.39 -27.15
CA ILE A 122 -14.38 -9.24 -27.00
C ILE A 122 -14.78 -9.77 -28.38
N GLY A 123 -14.73 -11.09 -28.55
CA GLY A 123 -15.27 -11.78 -29.69
C GLY A 123 -16.76 -11.95 -29.54
N ILE A 124 -17.53 -11.72 -30.57
CA ILE A 124 -18.97 -11.99 -30.59
C ILE A 124 -19.29 -12.79 -31.86
N MET A 125 -19.93 -13.92 -31.67
CA MET A 125 -20.52 -14.69 -32.78
C MET A 125 -22.02 -14.59 -32.68
N ASP A 126 -22.69 -13.95 -33.69
CA ASP A 126 -24.12 -13.67 -33.56
C ASP A 126 -24.73 -13.34 -34.96
N SER A 127 -26.01 -12.87 -35.01
CA SER A 127 -26.79 -12.64 -36.21
C SER A 127 -26.28 -11.51 -37.13
N GLY A 128 -25.37 -10.68 -36.66
CA GLY A 128 -24.89 -9.48 -37.31
C GLY A 128 -24.70 -8.34 -36.32
N VAL A 129 -24.11 -7.24 -36.77
CA VAL A 129 -23.87 -6.06 -35.94
C VAL A 129 -24.11 -4.78 -36.76
N ASP A 130 -24.83 -3.82 -36.20
CA ASP A 130 -25.01 -2.48 -36.79
C ASP A 130 -23.86 -1.55 -36.40
N THR A 131 -22.84 -1.53 -37.26
CA THR A 131 -21.64 -0.70 -37.04
C THR A 131 -21.88 0.78 -37.34
N SER A 132 -23.03 1.15 -37.86
CA SER A 132 -23.41 2.56 -38.02
C SER A 132 -23.99 3.18 -36.77
N HIS A 133 -24.42 2.33 -35.79
CA HIS A 133 -24.97 2.82 -34.51
C HIS A 133 -23.89 3.50 -33.67
N GLN A 134 -24.21 4.65 -33.05
CA GLN A 134 -23.24 5.49 -32.29
C GLN A 134 -22.50 4.71 -31.21
N GLU A 135 -23.14 3.76 -30.54
CA GLU A 135 -22.54 2.93 -29.49
C GLU A 135 -21.50 1.92 -30.00
N LEU A 136 -21.47 1.66 -31.31
CA LEU A 136 -20.65 0.61 -31.92
C LEU A 136 -19.70 1.14 -33.02
N ASN A 137 -19.83 2.43 -33.42
CA ASN A 137 -19.01 3.04 -34.48
C ASN A 137 -17.78 3.80 -33.99
N GLY A 138 -17.50 3.81 -32.72
CA GLY A 138 -16.41 4.56 -32.09
C GLY A 138 -15.04 4.24 -32.72
N TYR A 139 -14.17 5.25 -32.71
CA TYR A 139 -12.83 5.12 -33.24
C TYR A 139 -12.08 4.02 -32.52
N ASN A 140 -11.59 3.01 -33.26
CA ASN A 140 -10.96 1.80 -32.78
C ASN A 140 -11.85 0.79 -32.02
N LYS A 141 -13.17 0.94 -32.07
CA LYS A 141 -14.09 -0.04 -31.47
C LYS A 141 -13.96 -1.38 -32.20
N LEU A 142 -13.89 -1.36 -33.52
CA LEU A 142 -13.80 -2.55 -34.37
C LEU A 142 -12.35 -2.89 -34.71
N LEU A 143 -11.98 -4.17 -34.62
CA LEU A 143 -10.75 -4.64 -35.23
C LEU A 143 -10.86 -4.54 -36.76
N SER A 144 -9.76 -4.16 -37.42
CA SER A 144 -9.74 -3.93 -38.89
C SER A 144 -10.13 -5.15 -39.74
N GLU A 145 -10.14 -6.35 -39.15
CA GLU A 145 -10.52 -7.62 -39.77
C GLU A 145 -11.66 -8.30 -39.01
N SER A 146 -12.57 -7.52 -38.43
CA SER A 146 -13.60 -8.00 -37.50
C SER A 146 -14.74 -8.72 -38.17
N TYR A 147 -14.78 -8.79 -39.49
CA TYR A 147 -15.92 -9.31 -40.21
C TYR A 147 -15.60 -10.60 -40.95
N LEU A 148 -15.90 -11.70 -40.33
CA LEU A 148 -16.06 -12.95 -41.03
C LEU A 148 -17.54 -13.21 -41.21
N VAL A 149 -17.91 -13.56 -42.42
CA VAL A 149 -19.27 -13.81 -42.79
C VAL A 149 -19.44 -15.29 -43.10
N TYR A 150 -20.39 -15.92 -42.45
CA TYR A 150 -20.82 -17.25 -42.83
C TYR A 150 -21.96 -17.12 -43.85
N GLN A 151 -21.83 -17.77 -45.03
CA GLN A 151 -22.81 -17.80 -46.12
C GLN A 151 -23.08 -16.49 -46.88
N ASP A 152 -22.03 -15.76 -47.27
CA ASP A 152 -22.16 -14.57 -48.16
C ASP A 152 -23.07 -13.42 -47.64
N ARG A 153 -23.24 -13.32 -46.30
CA ARG A 153 -24.00 -12.23 -45.67
C ARG A 153 -23.09 -11.03 -45.34
N SER A 154 -23.66 -9.82 -45.46
CA SER A 154 -22.95 -8.64 -44.95
C SER A 154 -23.00 -8.60 -43.43
N PRO A 155 -21.83 -8.50 -42.72
CA PRO A 155 -21.81 -8.40 -41.25
C PRO A 155 -22.46 -7.12 -40.74
N ASP A 156 -22.55 -6.10 -41.57
CA ASP A 156 -23.11 -4.77 -41.23
C ASP A 156 -24.65 -4.74 -41.16
N THR A 157 -25.31 -5.86 -41.48
CA THR A 157 -26.78 -5.97 -41.42
C THR A 157 -27.16 -6.95 -40.33
N ASP A 158 -27.62 -6.43 -39.21
CA ASP A 158 -28.25 -7.24 -38.16
C ASP A 158 -29.79 -7.28 -38.38
N GLU A 159 -30.22 -8.05 -39.32
CA GLU A 159 -31.66 -8.20 -39.66
C GLU A 159 -32.51 -8.68 -38.47
N LYS A 160 -31.88 -9.41 -37.53
CA LYS A 160 -32.55 -9.92 -36.33
C LYS A 160 -32.30 -9.07 -35.07
N ARG A 161 -31.47 -8.03 -35.16
CA ARG A 161 -31.21 -7.07 -34.08
C ARG A 161 -30.62 -7.67 -32.82
N HIS A 162 -30.28 -8.97 -32.84
CA HIS A 162 -29.83 -9.68 -31.68
C HIS A 162 -28.33 -9.43 -31.38
N GLY A 163 -27.47 -9.56 -32.40
CA GLY A 163 -26.01 -9.37 -32.21
C GLY A 163 -25.66 -7.92 -31.86
N SER A 164 -26.33 -6.92 -32.43
CA SER A 164 -26.12 -5.52 -32.05
C SER A 164 -26.51 -5.26 -30.60
N HIS A 165 -27.61 -5.88 -30.12
CA HIS A 165 -28.05 -5.76 -28.74
C HIS A 165 -27.04 -6.39 -27.78
N VAL A 166 -26.53 -7.59 -28.10
CA VAL A 166 -25.49 -8.29 -27.35
C VAL A 166 -24.19 -7.48 -27.29
N ALA A 167 -23.75 -6.90 -28.44
CA ALA A 167 -22.54 -6.09 -28.50
C ALA A 167 -22.65 -4.83 -27.63
N GLY A 168 -23.81 -4.12 -27.69
CA GLY A 168 -24.05 -2.96 -26.84
C GLY A 168 -23.94 -3.24 -25.34
N ILE A 169 -24.46 -4.40 -24.88
CA ILE A 169 -24.32 -4.82 -23.47
C ILE A 169 -22.83 -5.03 -23.08
N ALA A 170 -22.10 -5.73 -23.94
CA ALA A 170 -20.72 -6.10 -23.62
C ALA A 170 -19.77 -4.90 -23.63
N LEU A 171 -19.87 -4.03 -24.64
CA LEU A 171 -18.85 -3.06 -24.96
C LEU A 171 -19.34 -1.74 -25.60
N GLY A 172 -20.68 -1.43 -25.59
CA GLY A 172 -21.21 -0.15 -26.10
C GLY A 172 -20.36 1.03 -25.58
N GLU A 173 -20.15 2.03 -26.45
CA GLU A 173 -19.29 3.17 -26.14
C GLU A 173 -19.90 4.04 -25.04
N ARG A 174 -19.08 4.61 -24.17
CA ARG A 174 -19.51 5.59 -23.17
C ARG A 174 -19.20 6.99 -23.67
N ASP A 175 -20.20 7.65 -24.24
CA ASP A 175 -20.06 8.97 -24.87
C ASP A 175 -20.96 10.06 -24.25
N GLY A 176 -21.72 9.72 -23.20
CA GLY A 176 -22.65 10.61 -22.49
C GLY A 176 -24.07 10.54 -23.03
N THR A 177 -24.34 9.68 -24.00
CA THR A 177 -25.68 9.47 -24.60
C THR A 177 -26.06 7.99 -24.57
N GLY A 178 -27.33 7.67 -24.75
CA GLY A 178 -27.79 6.28 -24.90
C GLY A 178 -27.51 5.36 -23.72
N ILE A 179 -26.62 4.42 -23.92
CA ILE A 179 -26.18 3.40 -22.95
C ILE A 179 -24.66 3.27 -23.03
N HIS A 180 -24.07 2.47 -22.15
CA HIS A 180 -22.71 1.95 -22.36
C HIS A 180 -22.61 0.48 -21.98
N GLY A 181 -21.67 -0.23 -22.56
CA GLY A 181 -21.35 -1.61 -22.23
C GLY A 181 -20.61 -1.77 -20.88
N VAL A 182 -20.51 -3.00 -20.40
CA VAL A 182 -19.74 -3.33 -19.18
C VAL A 182 -18.27 -2.97 -19.36
N ALA A 183 -17.69 -3.27 -20.54
CA ALA A 183 -16.29 -2.97 -20.91
C ALA A 183 -16.27 -1.95 -22.07
N PHE A 184 -16.68 -0.72 -21.79
CA PHE A 184 -16.92 0.31 -22.82
C PHE A 184 -15.67 0.74 -23.61
N ASP A 185 -14.45 0.46 -23.15
CA ASP A 185 -13.19 0.68 -23.86
C ASP A 185 -12.62 -0.59 -24.54
N ALA A 186 -13.34 -1.72 -24.49
CA ALA A 186 -12.92 -2.95 -25.17
C ALA A 186 -13.11 -2.86 -26.70
N GLN A 187 -12.31 -3.62 -27.44
CA GLN A 187 -12.46 -3.76 -28.88
C GLN A 187 -13.37 -4.95 -29.24
N LEU A 188 -14.08 -4.83 -30.35
CA LEU A 188 -14.96 -5.85 -30.89
C LEU A 188 -14.30 -6.62 -32.02
N PHE A 189 -14.32 -7.96 -31.94
CA PHE A 189 -14.12 -8.84 -33.09
C PHE A 189 -15.42 -9.62 -33.35
N PHE A 190 -16.07 -9.45 -34.48
CA PHE A 190 -17.39 -9.97 -34.75
C PHE A 190 -17.41 -11.02 -35.87
N ILE A 191 -18.09 -12.13 -35.63
CA ILE A 191 -18.39 -13.13 -36.66
C ILE A 191 -19.89 -13.23 -36.82
N SER A 192 -20.40 -12.95 -38.01
CA SER A 192 -21.82 -13.04 -38.32
C SER A 192 -22.21 -14.46 -38.77
N ILE A 193 -23.19 -15.02 -38.08
CA ILE A 193 -23.75 -16.34 -38.39
C ILE A 193 -25.26 -16.24 -38.58
N GLU A 194 -25.85 -17.26 -39.21
CA GLU A 194 -27.29 -17.37 -39.31
C GLU A 194 -27.88 -17.99 -38.04
N LEU A 195 -28.60 -17.19 -37.26
CA LEU A 195 -29.39 -17.70 -36.14
C LEU A 195 -30.79 -18.08 -36.57
N GLY A 196 -31.23 -19.27 -36.23
CA GLY A 196 -32.64 -19.68 -36.33
C GLY A 196 -33.54 -18.80 -35.46
N THR A 197 -34.80 -18.64 -35.81
CA THR A 197 -35.83 -18.09 -34.93
C THR A 197 -36.36 -19.20 -34.03
N ALA A 198 -36.41 -18.90 -32.69
CA ALA A 198 -37.11 -19.78 -31.77
C ALA A 198 -38.57 -19.90 -32.24
N GLY A 199 -39.02 -21.13 -32.50
CA GLY A 199 -40.39 -21.40 -32.89
C GLY A 199 -41.38 -21.37 -31.72
N GLU A 200 -42.68 -21.52 -31.98
CA GLU A 200 -43.68 -21.63 -30.94
C GLU A 200 -43.57 -22.98 -30.19
N THR A 201 -42.94 -23.98 -30.83
CA THR A 201 -42.62 -25.30 -30.21
C THR A 201 -41.11 -25.44 -29.93
N TYR A 202 -40.83 -26.04 -28.83
CA TYR A 202 -39.45 -26.40 -28.44
C TYR A 202 -39.06 -27.71 -29.12
N GLU A 203 -38.10 -27.68 -30.00
CA GLU A 203 -37.57 -28.82 -30.72
C GLU A 203 -36.14 -29.11 -30.33
N PRO A 204 -35.92 -30.07 -29.39
CA PRO A 204 -34.55 -30.36 -28.94
C PRO A 204 -33.69 -30.89 -30.08
N ALA A 205 -32.51 -30.32 -30.25
CA ALA A 205 -31.51 -30.82 -31.16
C ALA A 205 -31.01 -32.20 -30.71
N THR A 206 -30.81 -33.12 -31.64
CA THR A 206 -30.27 -34.46 -31.37
C THR A 206 -29.10 -34.78 -32.29
N ILE A 207 -28.14 -35.55 -31.83
CA ILE A 207 -27.06 -36.10 -32.65
C ILE A 207 -27.49 -37.47 -33.15
N ASP A 208 -27.78 -37.56 -34.44
CA ASP A 208 -28.11 -38.83 -35.09
C ASP A 208 -26.81 -39.48 -35.62
N SER A 209 -26.45 -40.64 -35.09
CA SER A 209 -25.23 -41.37 -35.48
C SER A 209 -25.20 -41.82 -36.95
N SER A 210 -26.32 -41.71 -37.66
CA SER A 210 -26.39 -42.01 -39.12
C SER A 210 -26.05 -40.80 -40.00
N VAL A 211 -25.91 -39.58 -39.39
CA VAL A 211 -25.63 -38.33 -40.09
C VAL A 211 -24.13 -38.05 -40.04
N ASP A 212 -23.56 -37.67 -41.19
CA ASP A 212 -22.16 -37.19 -41.30
C ASP A 212 -22.10 -35.70 -40.89
N TYR A 213 -21.61 -35.42 -39.68
CA TYR A 213 -21.38 -34.05 -39.15
C TYR A 213 -20.05 -33.41 -39.59
N SER A 214 -19.20 -34.11 -40.33
CA SER A 214 -17.83 -33.63 -40.66
C SER A 214 -17.80 -32.28 -41.32
N GLY A 215 -18.78 -31.96 -42.15
CA GLY A 215 -18.93 -30.65 -42.82
C GLY A 215 -19.24 -29.53 -41.83
N ILE A 216 -20.16 -29.78 -40.90
CA ILE A 216 -20.57 -28.85 -39.86
C ILE A 216 -19.41 -28.63 -38.87
N ASP A 217 -18.75 -29.70 -38.40
CA ASP A 217 -17.60 -29.63 -37.48
C ASP A 217 -16.44 -28.85 -38.12
N ASN A 218 -16.23 -29.03 -39.41
CA ASN A 218 -15.20 -28.30 -40.13
C ASN A 218 -15.48 -26.78 -40.19
N SER A 219 -16.75 -26.42 -40.49
CA SER A 219 -17.15 -24.99 -40.54
C SER A 219 -17.07 -24.31 -39.16
N TRP A 220 -17.63 -24.94 -38.12
CA TRP A 220 -17.57 -24.44 -36.76
C TRP A 220 -16.14 -24.28 -36.25
N SER A 221 -15.30 -25.34 -36.43
CA SER A 221 -13.91 -25.28 -35.98
C SER A 221 -13.10 -24.18 -36.65
N GLN A 222 -13.37 -23.87 -37.94
CA GLN A 222 -12.72 -22.76 -38.62
C GLN A 222 -13.13 -21.40 -38.07
N LEU A 223 -14.43 -21.18 -37.87
CA LEU A 223 -14.96 -19.91 -37.33
C LEU A 223 -14.45 -19.64 -35.92
N GLU A 224 -14.47 -20.66 -35.05
CA GLU A 224 -13.99 -20.52 -33.68
C GLU A 224 -12.47 -20.34 -33.59
N ALA A 225 -11.71 -20.94 -34.51
CA ALA A 225 -10.24 -20.77 -34.59
C ALA A 225 -9.86 -19.30 -34.89
N GLU A 226 -10.65 -18.57 -35.66
CA GLU A 226 -10.38 -17.14 -35.94
C GLU A 226 -10.32 -16.29 -34.67
N PHE A 227 -11.17 -16.55 -33.65
CA PHE A 227 -11.07 -15.84 -32.37
C PHE A 227 -9.75 -16.10 -31.66
N ILE A 228 -9.29 -17.36 -31.76
CA ILE A 228 -8.03 -17.76 -31.10
C ILE A 228 -6.83 -17.15 -31.83
N ASP A 229 -6.85 -17.13 -33.17
CA ASP A 229 -5.80 -16.55 -34.00
C ASP A 229 -5.69 -15.01 -33.83
N LYS A 230 -6.80 -14.34 -33.55
CA LYS A 230 -6.84 -12.91 -33.23
C LYS A 230 -6.53 -12.60 -31.75
N ASN A 231 -6.20 -13.58 -30.94
CA ASN A 231 -5.94 -13.45 -29.49
C ASN A 231 -7.08 -12.73 -28.73
N VAL A 232 -8.32 -13.07 -29.08
CA VAL A 232 -9.51 -12.57 -28.39
C VAL A 232 -9.47 -13.00 -26.92
N THR A 233 -9.71 -12.07 -26.01
CA THR A 233 -9.69 -12.32 -24.56
C THR A 233 -10.84 -13.25 -24.17
N VAL A 234 -12.04 -12.93 -24.69
CA VAL A 234 -13.27 -13.65 -24.39
C VAL A 234 -14.18 -13.67 -25.61
N VAL A 235 -14.81 -14.80 -25.90
CA VAL A 235 -15.85 -14.97 -26.92
C VAL A 235 -17.20 -15.09 -26.24
N ASN A 236 -18.17 -14.28 -26.68
CA ASN A 236 -19.54 -14.34 -26.25
C ASN A 236 -20.37 -15.13 -27.27
N GLY A 237 -20.96 -16.25 -26.84
CA GLY A 237 -21.94 -17.05 -27.59
C GLY A 237 -23.33 -16.88 -26.97
N SER A 238 -24.11 -15.92 -27.48
CA SER A 238 -25.48 -15.68 -27.02
C SER A 238 -26.51 -16.50 -27.79
N PHE A 239 -26.18 -17.72 -28.13
CA PHE A 239 -27.01 -18.66 -28.84
C PHE A 239 -26.76 -20.10 -28.35
N GLY A 240 -27.61 -21.02 -28.78
CA GLY A 240 -27.48 -22.41 -28.44
C GLY A 240 -28.37 -23.31 -29.32
N TYR A 241 -28.22 -24.57 -29.17
CA TYR A 241 -29.17 -25.57 -29.71
C TYR A 241 -30.17 -25.91 -28.61
N GLN A 242 -31.44 -25.87 -28.93
CA GLN A 242 -32.50 -26.29 -28.00
C GLN A 242 -32.22 -27.74 -27.55
N GLY A 243 -32.37 -28.02 -26.26
CA GLY A 243 -32.11 -29.30 -25.63
C GLY A 243 -31.38 -29.14 -24.31
N ASN A 244 -31.42 -30.13 -23.47
CA ASN A 244 -30.69 -30.14 -22.22
C ASN A 244 -29.37 -30.90 -22.43
N ILE A 245 -28.25 -30.45 -21.88
CA ILE A 245 -26.99 -31.18 -22.00
C ILE A 245 -27.05 -32.61 -21.50
N ASN A 246 -27.98 -32.93 -20.58
CA ASN A 246 -28.22 -34.27 -20.08
C ASN A 246 -28.76 -35.25 -21.16
N ASP A 247 -29.25 -34.72 -22.31
CA ASP A 247 -29.72 -35.52 -23.43
C ASP A 247 -28.58 -36.01 -24.32
N TYR A 248 -27.33 -35.54 -24.06
CA TYR A 248 -26.17 -35.88 -24.85
C TYR A 248 -25.19 -36.77 -24.08
N THR A 249 -24.26 -37.40 -24.80
CA THR A 249 -23.17 -38.19 -24.24
C THR A 249 -21.83 -37.68 -24.74
N GLU A 250 -20.78 -37.86 -23.98
CA GLU A 250 -19.41 -37.55 -24.39
C GLU A 250 -19.06 -38.22 -25.74
N GLU A 251 -19.44 -39.49 -25.90
CA GLU A 251 -19.16 -40.26 -27.11
C GLU A 251 -19.81 -39.62 -28.34
N ASN A 252 -21.09 -39.24 -28.22
CA ASN A 252 -21.82 -38.62 -29.33
C ASN A 252 -21.20 -37.28 -29.74
N LEU A 253 -20.85 -36.43 -28.77
CA LEU A 253 -20.24 -35.11 -29.02
C LEU A 253 -18.86 -35.30 -29.68
N ARG A 254 -18.00 -36.16 -29.14
CA ARG A 254 -16.65 -36.38 -29.70
C ARG A 254 -16.71 -37.03 -31.08
N SER A 255 -17.71 -37.83 -31.37
CA SER A 255 -17.89 -38.42 -32.69
C SER A 255 -18.34 -37.39 -33.71
N ALA A 256 -19.26 -36.47 -33.33
CA ALA A 256 -19.85 -35.51 -34.24
C ALA A 256 -18.95 -34.28 -34.47
N PHE A 257 -18.28 -33.79 -33.40
CA PHE A 257 -17.59 -32.47 -33.39
C PHE A 257 -16.15 -32.52 -32.87
N PRO A 258 -15.28 -33.44 -33.31
CA PRO A 258 -13.93 -33.60 -32.78
C PRO A 258 -13.03 -32.38 -32.99
N LYS A 259 -13.16 -31.65 -34.12
CA LYS A 259 -12.33 -30.49 -34.44
C LYS A 259 -12.78 -29.27 -33.62
N THR A 260 -14.08 -29.03 -33.55
CA THR A 260 -14.67 -27.95 -32.73
C THR A 260 -14.29 -28.12 -31.26
N ILE A 261 -14.38 -29.32 -30.72
CA ILE A 261 -13.95 -29.61 -29.34
C ILE A 261 -12.47 -29.31 -29.15
N ASN A 262 -11.61 -29.68 -30.10
CA ASN A 262 -10.19 -29.39 -30.03
C ASN A 262 -9.90 -27.89 -30.05
N VAL A 263 -10.63 -27.10 -30.84
CA VAL A 263 -10.51 -25.62 -30.87
C VAL A 263 -10.92 -25.02 -29.53
N PHE A 264 -12.02 -25.46 -28.93
CA PHE A 264 -12.46 -24.98 -27.62
C PHE A 264 -11.46 -25.35 -26.50
N ALA A 265 -10.85 -26.54 -26.55
CA ALA A 265 -9.90 -27.01 -25.56
C ALA A 265 -8.55 -26.26 -25.61
N GLN A 266 -8.17 -25.72 -26.77
CA GLN A 266 -6.92 -25.00 -27.00
C GLN A 266 -5.70 -25.73 -26.41
N PRO A 267 -5.43 -27.01 -26.78
CA PRO A 267 -4.42 -27.83 -26.12
C PRO A 267 -2.99 -27.30 -26.28
N ASP A 268 -2.74 -26.50 -27.32
CA ASP A 268 -1.44 -25.93 -27.62
C ASP A 268 -1.18 -24.56 -26.96
N LYS A 269 -2.19 -24.01 -26.26
CA LYS A 269 -2.04 -22.73 -25.53
C LYS A 269 -1.82 -22.98 -24.04
N ALA A 270 -0.96 -22.14 -23.43
CA ALA A 270 -0.87 -22.06 -21.98
C ALA A 270 -2.22 -21.61 -21.40
N ASP A 271 -2.57 -22.09 -20.21
CA ASP A 271 -3.86 -21.73 -19.56
C ASP A 271 -4.01 -20.22 -19.41
N ALA A 272 -2.92 -19.50 -19.19
CA ALA A 272 -2.92 -18.04 -19.06
C ALA A 272 -3.37 -17.30 -20.35
N ASP A 273 -3.16 -17.91 -21.52
CA ASP A 273 -3.38 -17.31 -22.83
C ASP A 273 -4.60 -17.91 -23.57
N LYS A 274 -5.31 -18.84 -22.94
CA LYS A 274 -6.53 -19.40 -23.52
C LYS A 274 -7.62 -18.34 -23.68
N THR A 275 -8.25 -18.30 -24.82
CA THR A 275 -9.48 -17.55 -25.05
C THR A 275 -10.61 -18.15 -24.21
N ILE A 276 -11.36 -17.33 -23.50
CA ILE A 276 -12.49 -17.77 -22.67
C ILE A 276 -13.75 -17.80 -23.54
N PHE A 277 -14.56 -18.83 -23.41
CA PHE A 277 -15.86 -18.96 -24.07
C PHE A 277 -16.99 -18.78 -23.05
N VAL A 278 -17.86 -17.82 -23.29
CA VAL A 278 -19.01 -17.50 -22.41
C VAL A 278 -20.28 -17.82 -23.18
N TRP A 279 -21.09 -18.73 -22.67
CA TRP A 279 -22.28 -19.23 -23.34
C TRP A 279 -23.57 -18.91 -22.57
N ALA A 280 -24.58 -18.49 -23.27
CA ALA A 280 -25.94 -18.41 -22.73
C ALA A 280 -26.39 -19.81 -22.27
N ALA A 281 -27.01 -19.90 -21.09
CA ALA A 281 -27.47 -21.20 -20.55
C ALA A 281 -28.68 -21.75 -21.26
N GLY A 282 -29.41 -20.92 -22.01
CA GLY A 282 -30.65 -21.29 -22.71
C GLY A 282 -31.91 -20.73 -22.07
N ASN A 283 -33.00 -20.77 -22.85
CA ASN A 283 -34.28 -20.17 -22.48
C ASN A 283 -35.43 -21.23 -22.39
N GLY A 284 -35.10 -22.49 -22.13
CA GLY A 284 -36.06 -23.61 -22.07
C GLY A 284 -37.17 -23.46 -21.02
N GLY A 285 -36.87 -22.65 -19.95
CA GLY A 285 -37.90 -22.32 -18.95
C GLY A 285 -39.11 -21.56 -19.53
N GLY A 286 -38.95 -20.88 -20.69
CA GLY A 286 -40.05 -20.28 -21.43
C GLY A 286 -41.02 -21.27 -22.05
N TYR A 287 -40.63 -22.55 -22.11
CA TYR A 287 -41.41 -23.68 -22.65
C TYR A 287 -41.73 -24.75 -21.58
N ALA A 288 -41.69 -24.33 -20.31
CA ALA A 288 -41.96 -25.23 -19.18
C ALA A 288 -43.36 -25.88 -19.24
N ASP A 289 -44.33 -25.17 -19.82
CA ASP A 289 -45.70 -25.67 -20.06
C ASP A 289 -45.77 -26.78 -21.14
N GLN A 290 -44.73 -26.89 -21.98
CA GLN A 290 -44.56 -27.98 -22.95
C GLN A 290 -43.78 -29.17 -22.36
N GLY A 291 -43.42 -29.12 -21.06
CA GLY A 291 -42.71 -30.18 -20.38
C GLY A 291 -41.21 -30.20 -20.65
N VAL A 292 -40.62 -29.07 -21.06
CA VAL A 292 -39.20 -28.95 -21.34
C VAL A 292 -38.39 -28.99 -20.04
N ASP A 293 -37.36 -29.85 -20.01
CA ASP A 293 -36.39 -29.84 -18.91
C ASP A 293 -35.39 -28.72 -19.07
N TYR A 294 -35.43 -27.72 -18.18
CA TYR A 294 -34.55 -26.57 -18.11
C TYR A 294 -33.67 -26.56 -16.86
N SER A 295 -33.54 -27.74 -16.21
CA SER A 295 -32.76 -27.89 -14.98
C SER A 295 -31.25 -27.71 -15.13
N SER A 296 -30.74 -27.79 -16.35
CA SER A 296 -29.31 -27.61 -16.71
C SER A 296 -29.21 -26.78 -17.99
N PRO A 297 -28.01 -26.28 -18.36
CA PRO A 297 -27.81 -25.53 -19.59
C PRO A 297 -28.10 -26.35 -20.86
N GLU A 298 -28.38 -25.62 -21.95
CA GLU A 298 -28.33 -26.15 -23.32
C GLU A 298 -26.89 -26.55 -23.69
N VAL A 299 -26.73 -27.15 -24.87
CA VAL A 299 -25.54 -27.88 -25.29
C VAL A 299 -24.23 -27.07 -25.07
N PHE A 300 -24.12 -25.87 -25.64
CA PHE A 300 -22.89 -25.10 -25.53
C PHE A 300 -22.53 -24.70 -24.08
N GLY A 301 -23.50 -24.20 -23.31
CA GLY A 301 -23.32 -23.90 -21.91
C GLY A 301 -23.03 -25.15 -21.05
N GLY A 302 -23.48 -26.31 -21.49
CA GLY A 302 -23.28 -27.57 -20.80
C GLY A 302 -22.01 -28.35 -21.18
N LEU A 303 -21.33 -28.01 -22.29
CA LEU A 303 -20.24 -28.83 -22.87
C LEU A 303 -19.16 -29.24 -21.86
N ALA A 304 -18.70 -28.33 -20.98
CA ALA A 304 -17.64 -28.63 -20.03
C ALA A 304 -18.06 -29.61 -18.92
N TYR A 305 -19.36 -29.98 -18.83
CA TYR A 305 -19.81 -31.07 -17.99
C TYR A 305 -19.38 -32.43 -18.57
N LEU A 306 -19.61 -32.62 -19.88
CA LEU A 306 -19.26 -33.85 -20.59
C LEU A 306 -17.81 -33.87 -21.09
N LEU A 307 -17.20 -32.70 -21.29
CA LEU A 307 -15.86 -32.50 -21.82
C LEU A 307 -15.00 -31.72 -20.78
N PRO A 308 -14.45 -32.41 -19.79
CA PRO A 308 -13.76 -31.77 -18.67
C PRO A 308 -12.56 -30.92 -19.06
N GLU A 309 -11.92 -31.13 -20.19
CA GLU A 309 -10.81 -30.36 -20.73
C GLU A 309 -11.21 -28.91 -21.10
N LEU A 310 -12.51 -28.61 -21.21
CA LEU A 310 -13.03 -27.27 -21.43
C LEU A 310 -13.23 -26.48 -20.13
N ARG A 311 -13.12 -27.16 -18.97
CA ARG A 311 -13.18 -26.47 -17.68
C ARG A 311 -11.98 -25.53 -17.53
N GLY A 312 -12.21 -24.36 -17.03
CA GLY A 312 -11.15 -23.34 -16.86
C GLY A 312 -11.19 -22.26 -17.93
N ASN A 313 -11.64 -22.53 -19.14
CA ASN A 313 -11.84 -21.51 -20.17
C ASN A 313 -13.29 -21.44 -20.73
N THR A 314 -14.25 -22.01 -20.00
CA THR A 314 -15.68 -21.97 -20.36
C THR A 314 -16.54 -21.49 -19.20
N ALA A 315 -17.53 -20.66 -19.48
CA ALA A 315 -18.57 -20.25 -18.54
C ALA A 315 -19.96 -20.38 -19.15
N ALA A 316 -20.91 -20.95 -18.40
CA ALA A 316 -22.34 -20.86 -18.68
C ALA A 316 -22.94 -19.67 -17.93
N VAL A 317 -23.97 -19.00 -18.49
CA VAL A 317 -24.58 -17.84 -17.86
C VAL A 317 -26.09 -17.96 -17.82
N VAL A 318 -26.66 -17.93 -16.60
CA VAL A 318 -28.11 -17.90 -16.37
C VAL A 318 -28.59 -16.47 -16.20
N SER A 319 -29.86 -16.20 -16.52
CA SER A 319 -30.46 -14.87 -16.47
C SER A 319 -31.14 -14.59 -15.14
N VAL A 320 -30.90 -13.43 -14.56
CA VAL A 320 -31.67 -12.89 -13.44
C VAL A 320 -32.44 -11.64 -13.79
N ASP A 321 -33.55 -11.42 -13.08
CA ASP A 321 -34.41 -10.25 -13.16
C ASP A 321 -33.81 -9.05 -12.42
N GLU A 322 -34.41 -7.87 -12.50
CA GLU A 322 -33.96 -6.66 -11.83
C GLU A 322 -33.90 -6.78 -10.29
N ASP A 323 -34.78 -7.62 -9.71
CA ASP A 323 -34.78 -7.95 -8.28
C ASP A 323 -33.75 -9.02 -7.90
N GLY A 324 -32.97 -9.49 -8.86
CA GLY A 324 -31.94 -10.50 -8.70
C GLY A 324 -32.45 -11.95 -8.69
N SER A 325 -33.78 -12.18 -8.77
CA SER A 325 -34.34 -13.54 -8.86
C SER A 325 -34.07 -14.14 -10.23
N ILE A 326 -34.00 -15.47 -10.30
CA ILE A 326 -33.80 -16.19 -11.56
C ILE A 326 -34.94 -15.91 -12.52
N SER A 327 -34.64 -15.49 -13.77
CA SER A 327 -35.66 -15.27 -14.80
C SER A 327 -36.45 -16.53 -15.08
N SER A 328 -37.79 -16.39 -15.25
CA SER A 328 -38.69 -17.53 -15.45
C SER A 328 -38.35 -18.37 -16.68
N PHE A 329 -37.81 -17.73 -17.72
CA PHE A 329 -37.42 -18.39 -18.96
C PHE A 329 -36.04 -19.07 -18.90
N SER A 330 -35.18 -18.68 -17.95
CA SER A 330 -33.78 -19.10 -17.91
C SER A 330 -33.66 -20.60 -17.56
N ASN A 331 -32.82 -21.31 -18.30
CA ASN A 331 -32.29 -22.56 -17.79
C ASN A 331 -31.54 -22.34 -16.47
N ARG A 332 -31.34 -23.40 -15.71
CA ARG A 332 -30.58 -23.38 -14.45
C ARG A 332 -29.14 -23.82 -14.68
N CYS A 333 -28.27 -23.54 -13.72
CA CYS A 333 -26.89 -23.99 -13.79
C CYS A 333 -26.74 -25.52 -13.70
N GLY A 334 -27.54 -26.18 -12.89
CA GLY A 334 -27.64 -27.64 -12.80
C GLY A 334 -26.27 -28.32 -12.79
N VAL A 335 -26.03 -29.19 -13.78
CA VAL A 335 -24.78 -29.96 -13.91
C VAL A 335 -23.55 -29.04 -14.20
N ALA A 336 -23.76 -27.79 -14.65
CA ALA A 336 -22.72 -26.83 -14.94
C ALA A 336 -22.37 -25.89 -13.75
N LYS A 337 -22.95 -26.14 -12.58
CA LYS A 337 -22.85 -25.28 -11.38
C LYS A 337 -21.41 -24.83 -11.01
N ASP A 338 -20.40 -25.65 -11.32
CA ASP A 338 -19.01 -25.34 -11.00
C ASP A 338 -18.36 -24.31 -11.94
N TYR A 339 -18.97 -24.07 -13.12
CA TYR A 339 -18.50 -23.11 -14.12
C TYR A 339 -19.64 -22.25 -14.71
N CYS A 340 -20.67 -22.01 -13.90
CA CYS A 340 -21.84 -21.24 -14.26
C CYS A 340 -21.96 -19.99 -13.37
N LEU A 341 -22.37 -18.85 -13.94
CA LEU A 341 -22.64 -17.59 -13.26
C LEU A 341 -24.06 -17.10 -13.55
N ALA A 342 -24.60 -16.33 -12.61
CA ALA A 342 -25.80 -15.54 -12.82
C ALA A 342 -25.44 -14.11 -13.22
N ALA A 343 -26.19 -13.55 -14.17
CA ALA A 343 -26.05 -12.16 -14.61
C ALA A 343 -27.41 -11.58 -15.06
N PRO A 344 -27.58 -10.24 -15.09
CA PRO A 344 -28.84 -9.59 -15.53
C PRO A 344 -29.19 -9.96 -16.96
N GLY A 345 -30.43 -10.42 -17.22
CA GLY A 345 -30.82 -10.81 -18.58
C GLY A 345 -32.28 -10.54 -18.91
N ARG A 346 -33.08 -9.98 -17.99
CA ARG A 346 -34.48 -9.64 -18.28
C ARG A 346 -34.63 -8.14 -18.50
N ASN A 347 -35.32 -7.74 -19.56
CA ASN A 347 -35.67 -6.34 -19.85
C ASN A 347 -34.44 -5.42 -19.96
N ILE A 348 -33.35 -5.92 -20.52
CA ILE A 348 -32.07 -5.21 -20.68
C ILE A 348 -32.20 -4.22 -21.85
N LEU A 349 -31.85 -2.96 -21.56
CA LEU A 349 -31.77 -1.89 -22.58
C LEU A 349 -30.42 -1.96 -23.26
N SER A 350 -30.40 -1.96 -24.59
CA SER A 350 -29.18 -1.92 -25.40
C SER A 350 -29.47 -1.42 -26.82
N VAL A 351 -28.46 -1.44 -27.67
CA VAL A 351 -28.53 -1.13 -29.08
C VAL A 351 -29.64 -1.97 -29.75
N TYR A 352 -30.43 -1.33 -30.64
CA TYR A 352 -31.50 -2.03 -31.34
C TYR A 352 -31.45 -1.63 -32.80
N ALA A 353 -30.79 -2.42 -33.64
CA ALA A 353 -30.69 -2.18 -35.07
C ALA A 353 -32.07 -2.07 -35.72
N GLN A 354 -32.23 -1.18 -36.71
CA GLN A 354 -33.47 -0.99 -37.45
C GLN A 354 -33.23 -1.10 -38.95
N ASP A 355 -34.22 -1.63 -39.67
CA ASP A 355 -34.20 -1.79 -41.15
C ASP A 355 -34.40 -0.46 -41.93
N SER A 356 -34.43 0.67 -41.26
CA SER A 356 -34.70 1.99 -41.87
C SER A 356 -33.78 3.05 -41.26
N PRO A 357 -33.43 4.11 -41.97
CA PRO A 357 -32.34 5.03 -41.67
C PRO A 357 -32.50 5.91 -40.42
N VAL A 358 -33.23 5.46 -39.41
CA VAL A 358 -33.25 6.07 -38.10
C VAL A 358 -32.06 5.45 -37.35
N THR A 359 -30.95 6.13 -37.45
CA THR A 359 -29.76 5.87 -36.67
C THR A 359 -30.03 5.95 -35.15
N ASP A 360 -29.37 5.13 -34.36
CA ASP A 360 -29.32 5.23 -32.90
C ASP A 360 -30.57 4.82 -32.13
N SER A 361 -31.16 3.67 -32.50
CA SER A 361 -32.29 3.10 -31.77
C SER A 361 -31.85 2.21 -30.60
N TYR A 362 -32.62 2.29 -29.53
CA TYR A 362 -32.44 1.45 -28.32
C TYR A 362 -33.69 0.62 -28.08
N GLY A 363 -33.50 -0.60 -27.66
CA GLY A 363 -34.58 -1.52 -27.34
C GLY A 363 -34.30 -2.36 -26.10
N ARG A 364 -35.38 -2.97 -25.58
CA ARG A 364 -35.25 -3.90 -24.43
C ARG A 364 -35.49 -5.32 -24.93
N ALA A 365 -34.56 -6.19 -24.53
CA ALA A 365 -34.66 -7.62 -24.79
C ALA A 365 -34.49 -8.43 -23.49
N SER A 366 -34.96 -9.67 -23.56
CA SER A 366 -34.84 -10.62 -22.41
C SER A 366 -34.37 -11.96 -22.92
N GLY A 367 -33.45 -12.57 -22.20
CA GLY A 367 -32.86 -13.88 -22.53
C GLY A 367 -31.56 -14.09 -21.75
N THR A 368 -31.14 -15.34 -21.64
CA THR A 368 -29.76 -15.67 -21.24
C THR A 368 -28.75 -15.10 -22.22
N SER A 369 -29.19 -14.82 -23.46
CA SER A 369 -28.44 -14.06 -24.47
C SER A 369 -28.06 -12.64 -24.04
N MET A 370 -28.82 -11.99 -23.14
CA MET A 370 -28.54 -10.67 -22.59
C MET A 370 -27.71 -10.77 -21.30
N ALA A 371 -27.73 -11.94 -20.65
CA ALA A 371 -26.92 -12.20 -19.45
C ALA A 371 -25.44 -12.52 -19.79
N ALA A 372 -25.20 -13.33 -20.81
CA ALA A 372 -23.86 -13.71 -21.25
C ALA A 372 -22.92 -12.52 -21.53
N PRO A 373 -23.32 -11.48 -22.30
CA PRO A 373 -22.47 -10.33 -22.60
C PRO A 373 -22.10 -9.50 -21.36
N HIS A 374 -22.89 -9.52 -20.27
CA HIS A 374 -22.46 -8.91 -19.00
C HIS A 374 -21.23 -9.60 -18.43
N VAL A 375 -21.20 -10.96 -18.51
CA VAL A 375 -20.06 -11.74 -18.03
C VAL A 375 -18.85 -11.55 -18.96
N SER A 376 -19.06 -11.56 -20.27
CA SER A 376 -18.00 -11.32 -21.25
C SER A 376 -17.37 -9.94 -21.07
N GLY A 377 -18.18 -8.90 -20.85
CA GLY A 377 -17.71 -7.57 -20.49
C GLY A 377 -16.96 -7.55 -19.16
N GLY A 378 -17.43 -8.30 -18.15
CA GLY A 378 -16.75 -8.42 -16.85
C GLY A 378 -15.37 -9.04 -16.96
N ILE A 379 -15.19 -10.08 -17.81
CA ILE A 379 -13.87 -10.69 -18.08
C ILE A 379 -12.94 -9.68 -18.74
N ALA A 380 -13.40 -8.96 -19.77
CA ALA A 380 -12.62 -7.96 -20.47
C ALA A 380 -12.21 -6.80 -19.53
N LEU A 381 -13.11 -6.36 -18.66
CA LEU A 381 -12.87 -5.33 -17.67
C LEU A 381 -11.83 -5.74 -16.65
N LEU A 382 -11.85 -6.99 -16.15
CA LEU A 382 -10.83 -7.48 -15.22
C LEU A 382 -9.47 -7.71 -15.90
N SER A 383 -9.45 -8.06 -17.18
CA SER A 383 -8.20 -8.15 -17.96
C SER A 383 -7.47 -6.80 -18.02
N ASP A 384 -8.21 -5.70 -18.21
CA ASP A 384 -7.71 -4.33 -18.12
C ASP A 384 -7.23 -4.00 -16.69
N TYR A 385 -8.08 -4.27 -15.68
CA TYR A 385 -7.76 -3.95 -14.28
C TYR A 385 -6.45 -4.54 -13.79
N PHE A 386 -6.17 -5.77 -14.17
CA PHE A 386 -4.92 -6.44 -13.79
C PHE A 386 -3.78 -6.24 -14.81
N GLU A 387 -3.95 -5.37 -15.79
CA GLU A 387 -2.91 -4.97 -16.74
C GLU A 387 -2.16 -6.16 -17.38
N GLY A 388 -2.86 -7.26 -17.65
CA GLY A 388 -2.27 -8.48 -18.19
C GLY A 388 -1.39 -9.27 -17.24
N GLN A 389 -1.41 -8.98 -15.94
CA GLN A 389 -0.67 -9.73 -14.93
C GLN A 389 -1.36 -11.05 -14.54
N LEU A 390 -2.67 -11.14 -14.75
CA LEU A 390 -3.43 -12.39 -14.63
C LEU A 390 -3.66 -13.01 -16.00
N GLY A 391 -3.59 -14.34 -16.07
CA GLY A 391 -4.03 -15.08 -17.25
C GLY A 391 -5.55 -15.09 -17.39
N ASN A 392 -6.07 -15.31 -18.61
CA ASN A 392 -7.51 -15.27 -18.86
C ASN A 392 -8.29 -16.31 -18.01
N THR A 393 -7.74 -17.51 -17.83
CA THR A 393 -8.34 -18.52 -16.95
C THR A 393 -8.34 -18.12 -15.47
N GLU A 394 -7.33 -17.40 -15.01
CA GLU A 394 -7.28 -16.87 -13.64
C GLU A 394 -8.33 -15.77 -13.43
N ILE A 395 -8.56 -14.93 -14.45
CA ILE A 395 -9.62 -13.91 -14.45
C ILE A 395 -10.99 -14.56 -14.34
N LEU A 396 -11.26 -15.60 -15.13
CA LEU A 396 -12.51 -16.35 -15.04
C LEU A 396 -12.68 -17.01 -13.67
N GLN A 397 -11.63 -17.67 -13.17
CA GLN A 397 -11.65 -18.29 -11.84
C GLN A 397 -11.89 -17.25 -10.73
N ARG A 398 -11.34 -16.04 -10.89
CA ARG A 398 -11.60 -14.94 -9.98
C ARG A 398 -13.05 -14.51 -9.97
N LEU A 399 -13.70 -14.37 -11.14
CA LEU A 399 -15.14 -14.09 -11.21
C LEU A 399 -15.96 -15.14 -10.48
N PHE A 400 -15.65 -16.42 -10.66
CA PHE A 400 -16.34 -17.52 -9.94
C PHE A 400 -16.13 -17.46 -8.42
N SER A 401 -14.91 -17.13 -8.00
CA SER A 401 -14.56 -17.10 -6.58
C SER A 401 -15.17 -15.91 -5.85
N THR A 402 -15.33 -14.77 -6.54
CA THR A 402 -15.79 -13.51 -5.97
C THR A 402 -17.26 -13.22 -6.22
N ALA A 403 -17.97 -14.05 -6.98
CA ALA A 403 -19.40 -13.92 -7.20
C ALA A 403 -20.18 -13.91 -5.89
N ASN A 404 -21.26 -13.15 -5.83
CA ASN A 404 -22.12 -13.09 -4.66
C ASN A 404 -22.89 -14.42 -4.48
N LYS A 405 -22.55 -15.16 -3.43
CA LYS A 405 -23.14 -16.47 -3.06
C LYS A 405 -24.12 -16.34 -1.89
N SER A 406 -24.49 -15.13 -1.48
CA SER A 406 -25.34 -14.90 -0.32
C SER A 406 -26.83 -14.95 -0.67
N GLY A 407 -27.67 -15.25 0.33
CA GLY A 407 -29.13 -15.28 0.17
C GLY A 407 -29.59 -16.32 -0.85
N ILE A 408 -30.37 -15.90 -1.85
CA ILE A 408 -30.91 -16.80 -2.89
C ILE A 408 -29.81 -17.39 -3.77
N TYR A 409 -28.67 -16.70 -3.91
CA TYR A 409 -27.54 -17.15 -4.73
C TYR A 409 -26.73 -18.29 -4.12
N SER A 410 -27.05 -18.71 -2.90
CA SER A 410 -26.46 -19.90 -2.26
C SER A 410 -26.95 -21.24 -2.88
N ASP A 411 -28.03 -21.19 -3.66
CA ASP A 411 -28.53 -22.37 -4.40
C ASP A 411 -27.73 -22.51 -5.71
N SER A 412 -26.68 -23.30 -5.65
CA SER A 412 -25.78 -23.52 -6.79
C SER A 412 -26.40 -24.27 -7.95
N GLU A 413 -27.47 -25.07 -7.71
CA GLU A 413 -28.19 -25.73 -8.79
C GLU A 413 -28.93 -24.71 -9.68
N ILE A 414 -29.31 -23.56 -9.09
CA ILE A 414 -29.95 -22.48 -9.83
C ILE A 414 -28.94 -21.46 -10.35
N TYR A 415 -28.07 -20.96 -9.46
CA TYR A 415 -27.23 -19.77 -9.71
C TYR A 415 -25.74 -20.08 -9.92
N GLY A 416 -25.35 -21.36 -9.88
CA GLY A 416 -23.96 -21.79 -10.05
C GLY A 416 -23.03 -21.21 -8.98
N GLN A 417 -22.03 -20.47 -9.43
CA GLN A 417 -21.07 -19.78 -8.56
C GLN A 417 -21.64 -18.49 -7.95
N GLY A 418 -22.88 -18.10 -8.30
CA GLY A 418 -23.55 -16.92 -7.78
C GLY A 418 -23.71 -15.80 -8.79
N LEU A 419 -24.20 -14.64 -8.33
CA LEU A 419 -24.33 -13.45 -9.14
C LEU A 419 -22.96 -12.78 -9.32
N MET A 420 -22.59 -12.44 -10.56
CA MET A 420 -21.36 -11.70 -10.85
C MET A 420 -21.26 -10.41 -10.02
N ASP A 421 -20.11 -10.20 -9.38
CA ASP A 421 -19.84 -9.02 -8.53
C ASP A 421 -18.46 -8.42 -8.88
N LEU A 422 -18.46 -7.30 -9.62
CA LEU A 422 -17.25 -6.64 -10.08
C LEU A 422 -16.59 -5.80 -8.96
N ASP A 423 -17.33 -5.42 -7.92
CA ASP A 423 -16.73 -4.80 -6.73
C ASP A 423 -15.86 -5.81 -5.97
N ALA A 424 -16.39 -7.00 -5.74
CA ALA A 424 -15.64 -8.08 -5.08
C ALA A 424 -14.46 -8.56 -5.94
N ALA A 425 -14.65 -8.66 -7.27
CA ALA A 425 -13.61 -9.13 -8.19
C ALA A 425 -12.40 -8.18 -8.30
N THR A 426 -12.59 -6.88 -8.03
CA THR A 426 -11.53 -5.87 -8.02
C THR A 426 -10.96 -5.55 -6.63
N LYS A 427 -11.26 -6.39 -5.63
CA LYS A 427 -10.73 -6.32 -4.26
C LYS A 427 -9.84 -7.53 -3.96
N PRO A 428 -8.89 -7.42 -3.01
CA PRO A 428 -8.16 -8.59 -2.52
C PRO A 428 -9.10 -9.64 -1.91
N VAL A 429 -8.85 -10.91 -2.23
CA VAL A 429 -9.56 -12.06 -1.64
C VAL A 429 -8.69 -12.65 -0.55
N GLY A 430 -9.27 -12.81 0.66
CA GLY A 430 -8.54 -13.35 1.80
C GLY A 430 -7.42 -12.43 2.30
N THR A 431 -6.34 -13.03 2.78
CA THR A 431 -5.21 -12.32 3.38
C THR A 431 -4.26 -11.78 2.31
N ALA A 432 -3.94 -10.48 2.40
CA ALA A 432 -2.92 -9.88 1.54
C ALA A 432 -1.51 -10.27 2.01
N MET A 433 -0.70 -10.78 1.09
CA MET A 433 0.65 -11.30 1.34
C MET A 433 1.70 -10.42 0.68
N ILE A 434 2.83 -10.22 1.36
CA ILE A 434 4.00 -9.51 0.84
C ILE A 434 4.97 -10.54 0.25
N ALA A 435 5.40 -10.31 -0.98
CA ALA A 435 6.46 -11.08 -1.61
C ALA A 435 7.82 -10.42 -1.34
N THR A 436 8.81 -11.22 -1.03
CA THR A 436 10.20 -10.79 -0.81
C THR A 436 11.12 -11.51 -1.76
N SER A 437 12.38 -11.10 -1.84
CA SER A 437 13.38 -11.71 -2.74
C SER A 437 13.41 -13.23 -2.61
N GLY A 438 13.33 -13.94 -3.74
CA GLY A 438 13.28 -15.40 -3.77
C GLY A 438 11.91 -16.02 -3.45
N SER A 439 10.87 -15.24 -3.19
CA SER A 439 9.51 -15.73 -3.02
C SER A 439 8.90 -16.17 -4.35
N SER A 440 7.99 -17.14 -4.28
CA SER A 440 7.05 -17.50 -5.36
C SER A 440 5.62 -17.36 -4.84
N LEU A 441 4.65 -17.19 -5.73
CA LEU A 441 3.23 -17.08 -5.32
C LEU A 441 2.71 -18.27 -4.50
N SER A 442 3.36 -19.43 -4.62
CA SER A 442 2.96 -20.65 -3.89
C SER A 442 3.54 -20.74 -2.48
N ASN A 443 4.51 -19.90 -2.12
CA ASN A 443 5.20 -19.95 -0.82
C ASN A 443 5.23 -18.62 -0.05
N LEU A 444 4.32 -17.70 -0.34
CA LEU A 444 4.20 -16.47 0.42
C LEU A 444 3.79 -16.78 1.87
N THR A 445 4.51 -16.21 2.81
CA THR A 445 4.28 -16.41 4.26
C THR A 445 4.11 -15.12 5.03
N LEU A 446 4.54 -14.00 4.46
CA LEU A 446 4.51 -12.70 5.13
C LEU A 446 3.21 -11.96 4.81
N THR A 447 2.44 -11.64 5.85
CA THR A 447 1.19 -10.91 5.71
C THR A 447 1.42 -9.40 5.67
N GLU A 448 0.58 -8.68 4.94
CA GLU A 448 0.58 -7.22 4.97
C GLU A 448 0.18 -6.70 6.37
N GLU A 449 -0.72 -7.41 7.05
CA GLU A 449 -1.15 -7.07 8.41
C GLU A 449 0.01 -7.22 9.39
N GLY A 450 0.24 -6.20 10.21
CA GLY A 450 1.36 -6.17 11.16
C GLY A 450 2.72 -5.79 10.57
N SER A 451 2.81 -5.57 9.25
CA SER A 451 4.02 -5.07 8.60
C SER A 451 4.07 -3.54 8.65
N TYR A 452 5.17 -2.96 9.17
CA TYR A 452 5.36 -1.51 9.25
C TYR A 452 6.85 -1.12 9.31
N VAL A 453 7.10 0.16 9.00
CA VAL A 453 8.36 0.86 9.27
C VAL A 453 8.07 1.96 10.28
N GLY A 454 8.73 1.91 11.43
CA GLY A 454 8.59 2.89 12.52
C GLY A 454 9.80 3.79 12.61
N ILE A 455 9.56 5.08 12.89
CA ILE A 455 10.59 6.08 13.13
C ILE A 455 10.43 6.59 14.56
N VAL A 456 11.45 6.39 15.39
CA VAL A 456 11.44 6.75 16.81
C VAL A 456 12.47 7.81 17.12
N GLY A 457 13.58 7.85 16.38
CA GLY A 457 14.72 8.71 16.66
C GLY A 457 14.79 9.98 15.80
N PRO A 458 15.31 11.09 16.34
CA PRO A 458 15.45 12.34 15.59
C PRO A 458 16.58 12.30 14.56
N ALA A 459 17.49 11.33 14.62
CA ALA A 459 18.73 11.32 13.82
C ALA A 459 18.50 11.38 12.30
N PHE A 460 17.43 10.75 11.83
CA PHE A 460 17.03 10.70 10.41
C PHE A 460 16.00 11.77 10.03
N GLY A 461 15.49 12.54 11.01
CA GLY A 461 14.51 13.58 10.76
C GLY A 461 13.24 13.06 10.07
N ASN A 462 12.83 13.77 9.01
CA ASN A 462 11.66 13.41 8.20
C ASN A 462 12.01 12.61 6.92
N SER A 463 13.27 12.27 6.70
CA SER A 463 13.74 11.71 5.42
C SER A 463 12.99 10.43 5.02
N ILE A 464 12.80 9.51 5.98
CA ILE A 464 12.07 8.27 5.73
C ILE A 464 10.61 8.55 5.33
N PHE A 465 9.91 9.40 6.10
CA PHE A 465 8.52 9.73 5.79
C PHE A 465 8.39 10.40 4.42
N THR A 466 9.22 11.40 4.14
CA THR A 466 9.15 12.15 2.88
C THR A 466 9.45 11.26 1.68
N ASN A 467 10.44 10.39 1.78
CA ASN A 467 10.90 9.60 0.63
C ASN A 467 10.10 8.31 0.43
N LEU A 468 9.58 7.69 1.51
CA LEU A 468 8.75 6.48 1.40
C LEU A 468 7.28 6.78 1.13
N SER A 469 6.74 7.92 1.57
CA SER A 469 5.30 8.20 1.48
C SER A 469 4.76 8.26 0.05
N GLU A 470 5.62 8.59 -0.93
CA GLU A 470 5.28 8.65 -2.35
C GLU A 470 5.43 7.30 -3.07
N LEU A 471 6.03 6.32 -2.41
CA LEU A 471 6.29 5.01 -2.99
C LEU A 471 5.11 4.06 -2.80
N SER A 472 5.09 3.05 -3.64
CA SER A 472 4.12 1.96 -3.58
C SER A 472 4.79 0.61 -3.79
N TYR A 473 4.20 -0.42 -3.22
CA TYR A 473 4.58 -1.81 -3.39
C TYR A 473 3.34 -2.64 -3.75
N VAL A 474 3.55 -3.86 -4.22
CA VAL A 474 2.47 -4.78 -4.56
C VAL A 474 2.34 -5.87 -3.50
N VAL A 475 1.11 -6.15 -3.10
CA VAL A 475 0.75 -7.31 -2.31
C VAL A 475 -0.03 -8.28 -3.17
N PHE A 476 -0.01 -9.56 -2.82
CA PHE A 476 -0.75 -10.61 -3.50
C PHE A 476 -1.83 -11.16 -2.59
N ASP A 477 -3.03 -11.36 -3.14
CA ASP A 477 -4.12 -11.99 -2.42
C ASP A 477 -4.03 -13.53 -2.48
N GLU A 478 -4.96 -14.23 -1.81
CA GLU A 478 -4.98 -15.70 -1.78
C GLU A 478 -5.17 -16.35 -3.17
N LEU A 479 -5.72 -15.61 -4.14
CA LEU A 479 -5.83 -16.03 -5.53
C LEU A 479 -4.60 -15.67 -6.37
N GLY A 480 -3.58 -15.07 -5.76
CA GLY A 480 -2.34 -14.64 -6.42
C GLY A 480 -2.48 -13.38 -7.28
N ALA A 481 -3.55 -12.62 -7.12
CA ALA A 481 -3.72 -11.37 -7.84
C ALA A 481 -2.95 -10.22 -7.17
N PRO A 482 -2.32 -9.36 -7.97
CA PRO A 482 -1.52 -8.24 -7.46
C PRO A 482 -2.40 -7.03 -7.12
N PHE A 483 -2.11 -6.38 -5.98
CA PHE A 483 -2.76 -5.15 -5.55
C PHE A 483 -1.74 -4.13 -5.08
N LYS A 484 -1.79 -2.93 -5.65
CA LYS A 484 -0.91 -1.83 -5.30
C LYS A 484 -1.26 -1.25 -3.93
N ARG A 485 -0.22 -0.99 -3.11
CA ARG A 485 -0.31 -0.39 -1.77
C ARG A 485 0.63 0.79 -1.66
N SER A 486 0.23 1.80 -0.92
CA SER A 486 1.10 2.93 -0.59
C SER A 486 1.86 2.66 0.71
N PHE A 487 3.16 2.94 0.73
CA PHE A 487 3.97 2.91 1.95
C PHE A 487 3.45 3.85 3.04
N ASN A 488 2.82 4.96 2.67
CA ASN A 488 2.30 5.95 3.62
C ASN A 488 1.37 5.34 4.69
N GLN A 489 0.64 4.28 4.35
CA GLN A 489 -0.25 3.59 5.28
C GLN A 489 0.50 2.67 6.27
N ARG A 490 1.77 2.40 6.02
CA ARG A 490 2.61 1.47 6.79
C ARG A 490 3.77 2.15 7.50
N ILE A 491 3.91 3.47 7.36
CA ILE A 491 4.90 4.26 8.09
C ILE A 491 4.26 4.75 9.38
N LEU A 492 4.77 4.25 10.50
CA LEU A 492 4.41 4.75 11.82
C LEU A 492 5.32 5.92 12.18
N ASN A 493 4.85 7.14 11.96
CA ASN A 493 5.56 8.34 12.36
C ASN A 493 5.11 8.75 13.76
N ASN A 494 5.85 8.30 14.77
CA ASN A 494 5.63 8.66 16.17
C ASN A 494 6.59 9.76 16.65
N ILE A 495 7.05 10.63 15.75
CA ILE A 495 7.76 11.83 16.19
C ILE A 495 6.78 12.63 17.06
N PRO A 496 6.97 12.67 18.39
CA PRO A 496 5.99 13.31 19.24
C PRO A 496 5.94 14.80 18.93
N ASN A 497 4.74 15.34 18.69
CA ASN A 497 4.51 16.79 18.67
C ASN A 497 4.75 17.45 20.05
N LEU A 498 5.40 16.76 20.97
CA LEU A 498 5.64 17.17 22.34
C LEU A 498 7.09 17.65 22.50
N ARG A 499 7.34 18.85 22.03
CA ARG A 499 8.63 19.60 22.09
C ARG A 499 9.32 19.66 23.44
N TRP A 500 8.65 19.29 24.50
CA TRP A 500 9.10 19.41 25.89
C TRP A 500 9.61 18.10 26.48
N ILE A 501 9.17 16.97 25.93
CA ILE A 501 9.39 15.67 26.57
C ILE A 501 10.76 15.11 26.20
N THR A 502 11.27 15.37 24.99
CA THR A 502 12.57 14.82 24.59
C THR A 502 13.76 15.43 25.33
N ASP A 503 13.75 16.74 25.57
CA ASP A 503 14.78 17.38 26.42
C ASP A 503 14.59 16.98 27.90
N PHE A 504 13.37 16.63 28.30
CA PHE A 504 13.07 16.17 29.63
C PHE A 504 13.42 14.67 29.81
N GLN A 505 13.41 13.87 28.75
CA GLN A 505 13.78 12.45 28.79
C GLN A 505 15.29 12.20 28.66
N SER A 506 15.99 13.03 27.91
CA SER A 506 17.45 12.92 27.72
C SER A 506 18.27 13.55 28.85
N ASN A 507 17.65 14.22 29.82
CA ASN A 507 18.37 14.82 30.94
C ASN A 507 18.50 13.77 32.07
N PRO A 508 19.71 13.25 32.35
CA PRO A 508 19.94 12.31 33.45
C PRO A 508 19.67 12.96 34.84
N ASN A 509 19.37 14.27 34.87
CA ASN A 509 18.90 14.98 36.05
C ASN A 509 17.36 15.09 36.13
N ARG A 510 16.63 14.33 35.36
CA ARG A 510 15.18 14.20 35.50
C ARG A 510 14.85 13.97 36.98
N GLN A 511 13.96 14.72 37.56
CA GLN A 511 13.41 14.70 38.93
C GLN A 511 13.50 13.35 39.69
N VAL A 512 14.66 12.73 39.57
CA VAL A 512 15.03 11.56 40.29
C VAL A 512 15.59 12.10 41.59
N ASN A 513 14.86 11.97 42.67
CA ASN A 513 15.42 12.25 43.96
C ASN A 513 16.66 11.37 44.17
N GLN A 514 17.83 11.92 44.00
CA GLN A 514 19.07 11.22 44.21
C GLN A 514 19.38 11.15 45.70
N GLN A 515 19.29 9.95 46.25
CA GLN A 515 19.81 9.66 47.58
C GLN A 515 21.23 9.06 47.45
N SER A 516 22.16 9.57 48.16
CA SER A 516 23.52 9.00 48.20
C SER A 516 23.89 8.54 49.62
N ILE A 517 24.31 7.29 49.73
CA ILE A 517 24.78 6.67 50.96
C ILE A 517 26.30 6.44 50.82
N VAL A 518 27.09 6.97 51.73
CA VAL A 518 28.54 6.74 51.76
C VAL A 518 28.79 5.56 52.72
N THR A 519 29.43 4.51 52.23
CA THR A 519 29.78 3.34 53.05
C THR A 519 31.06 3.57 53.84
N GLY A 520 31.24 2.85 54.97
CA GLY A 520 32.40 3.05 55.85
C GLY A 520 33.79 2.80 55.20
N ASN A 521 33.82 2.15 54.03
CA ASN A 521 35.03 1.88 53.26
C ASN A 521 35.18 2.84 52.05
N GLY A 522 34.51 3.97 52.05
CA GLY A 522 34.63 4.99 51.00
C GLY A 522 33.85 4.67 49.73
N GLY A 523 33.00 3.67 49.75
CA GLY A 523 32.06 3.36 48.65
C GLY A 523 30.88 4.33 48.69
N LYS A 524 30.25 4.53 47.55
CA LYS A 524 29.07 5.39 47.39
C LYS A 524 27.97 4.66 46.65
N ILE A 525 26.76 4.64 47.23
CA ILE A 525 25.55 4.11 46.62
C ILE A 525 24.68 5.33 46.24
N ARG A 526 24.25 5.40 45.02
CA ARG A 526 23.29 6.39 44.54
C ARG A 526 21.99 5.68 44.13
N LEU A 527 20.89 6.22 44.59
CA LEU A 527 19.54 5.76 44.25
C LEU A 527 18.80 6.87 43.54
N GLY A 528 18.26 6.58 42.38
CA GLY A 528 17.35 7.44 41.65
C GLY A 528 15.92 7.01 41.91
N ILE A 529 15.13 7.92 42.48
CA ILE A 529 13.74 7.63 42.85
C ILE A 529 12.81 8.59 42.14
N ILE A 530 11.87 8.08 41.36
CA ILE A 530 10.80 8.86 40.70
C ILE A 530 9.50 8.71 41.48
N ASN A 531 8.82 9.85 41.68
CA ASN A 531 7.46 9.89 42.17
C ASN A 531 6.50 10.04 40.98
N ASN A 532 5.84 8.98 40.58
CA ASN A 532 4.86 8.99 39.49
C ASN A 532 3.48 9.52 39.96
N LEU A 533 3.15 10.74 39.56
CA LEU A 533 1.80 11.33 39.73
C LEU A 533 0.88 11.14 38.52
N SER A 534 1.35 10.50 37.44
CA SER A 534 0.72 10.61 36.12
C SER A 534 -0.37 9.58 35.79
N THR A 535 -0.56 8.56 36.59
CA THR A 535 -1.51 7.47 36.30
C THR A 535 -2.86 7.56 37.03
N ILE A 536 -3.11 8.61 37.81
CA ILE A 536 -4.34 8.74 38.60
C ILE A 536 -5.29 9.73 37.93
N PRO A 537 -6.57 9.37 37.67
CA PRO A 537 -7.58 10.30 37.16
C PRO A 537 -7.69 11.56 37.98
N GLN A 538 -7.91 12.70 37.34
CA GLN A 538 -7.91 14.03 37.95
C GLN A 538 -8.85 14.20 39.16
N SER A 539 -9.92 13.40 39.20
CA SER A 539 -10.92 13.40 40.29
C SER A 539 -10.45 12.72 41.59
N SER A 540 -9.35 11.97 41.57
CA SER A 540 -8.85 11.18 42.71
C SER A 540 -7.52 11.69 43.30
N ARG A 541 -7.00 12.83 42.82
CA ARG A 541 -5.64 13.31 43.15
C ARG A 541 -5.45 13.84 44.56
N LEU A 542 -6.50 14.07 45.29
CA LEU A 542 -6.41 14.66 46.64
C LEU A 542 -5.99 13.68 47.74
N TRP A 543 -6.06 12.34 47.50
CA TRP A 543 -5.81 11.31 48.51
C TRP A 543 -4.99 10.12 48.01
N ALA A 544 -4.36 10.21 46.87
CA ALA A 544 -3.55 9.10 46.34
C ALA A 544 -2.15 9.11 46.96
N ALA A 545 -1.80 7.99 47.55
CA ALA A 545 -0.42 7.73 47.96
C ALA A 545 0.49 7.75 46.70
N THR A 546 1.53 8.57 46.70
CA THR A 546 2.56 8.61 45.69
C THR A 546 3.25 7.23 45.62
N GLN A 547 3.12 6.51 44.51
CA GLN A 547 3.94 5.34 44.27
C GLN A 547 5.36 5.81 43.96
N THR A 548 6.27 5.45 44.82
CA THR A 548 7.70 5.73 44.70
C THR A 548 8.35 4.57 43.97
N ASN A 549 8.79 4.78 42.74
CA ASN A 549 9.49 3.76 41.95
C ASN A 549 10.99 4.04 41.96
N LEU A 550 11.79 3.00 42.22
CA LEU A 550 13.23 3.04 42.04
C LEU A 550 13.50 3.04 40.53
N GLU A 551 14.08 4.11 40.01
CA GLU A 551 14.40 4.20 38.58
C GLU A 551 15.77 3.68 38.28
N TYR A 552 16.76 4.03 39.11
CA TYR A 552 18.08 3.47 38.95
C TYR A 552 18.79 3.29 40.31
N ILE A 553 19.72 2.35 40.33
CA ILE A 553 20.73 2.16 41.39
C ILE A 553 22.10 2.23 40.78
N SER A 554 23.04 2.93 41.44
CA SER A 554 24.44 2.84 41.07
C SER A 554 25.33 2.75 42.30
N ILE A 555 26.35 1.94 42.18
CA ILE A 555 27.31 1.66 43.26
C ILE A 555 28.72 2.00 42.75
N GLU A 556 29.45 2.74 43.53
CA GLU A 556 30.84 3.09 43.31
C GLU A 556 31.68 2.61 44.49
N GLN A 557 32.73 1.86 44.23
CA GLN A 557 33.62 1.32 45.27
C GLN A 557 35.09 1.54 44.91
N HIS A 558 35.85 2.17 45.78
CA HIS A 558 37.29 2.25 45.63
C HIS A 558 37.92 0.89 45.86
N ILE A 559 38.68 0.39 44.90
CA ILE A 559 39.47 -0.85 45.01
C ILE A 559 40.88 -0.51 45.49
N THR A 560 41.45 0.56 44.95
CA THR A 560 42.75 1.12 45.36
C THR A 560 42.62 2.65 45.46
N LYS A 561 43.72 3.30 45.87
CA LYS A 561 43.76 4.78 45.88
C LYS A 561 43.56 5.42 44.50
N ASN A 562 43.86 4.64 43.44
CA ASN A 562 43.85 5.12 42.06
C ASN A 562 42.84 4.37 41.17
N SER A 563 42.03 3.48 41.72
CA SER A 563 41.06 2.76 40.94
C SER A 563 39.72 2.60 41.67
N LYS A 564 38.65 2.78 40.95
CA LYS A 564 37.26 2.58 41.40
C LYS A 564 36.55 1.62 40.46
N LEU A 565 35.77 0.74 41.04
CA LEU A 565 34.79 -0.08 40.35
C LEU A 565 33.42 0.63 40.45
N PHE A 566 32.68 0.63 39.41
CA PHE A 566 31.31 1.11 39.43
C PHE A 566 30.36 0.15 38.71
N PHE A 567 29.15 0.13 39.19
CA PHE A 567 28.04 -0.69 38.68
C PHE A 567 26.78 0.16 38.69
N GLY A 568 25.90 -0.04 37.73
CA GLY A 568 24.58 0.59 37.70
C GLY A 568 23.56 -0.27 37.03
N ASN A 569 22.30 -0.02 37.39
CA ASN A 569 21.11 -0.62 36.77
C ASN A 569 20.02 0.45 36.65
N GLY A 570 19.24 0.46 35.54
CA GLY A 570 18.23 1.47 35.22
C GLY A 570 18.81 2.75 34.62
N THR A 571 20.07 2.78 34.24
CA THR A 571 20.75 3.92 33.62
C THR A 571 21.94 3.45 32.79
N ASN A 572 22.55 4.35 32.03
CA ASN A 572 23.72 4.07 31.22
C ASN A 572 25.03 4.62 31.84
N PRO A 573 26.21 4.25 31.31
CA PRO A 573 27.50 4.64 31.89
C PRO A 573 27.84 6.12 31.80
N ASN A 574 27.10 6.96 31.05
CA ASN A 574 27.34 8.40 30.93
C ASN A 574 27.50 9.11 32.25
N ILE A 575 26.83 8.64 33.32
CA ILE A 575 26.88 9.25 34.67
C ILE A 575 28.26 9.16 35.34
N TYR A 576 29.15 8.28 34.86
CA TYR A 576 30.49 8.08 35.40
C TYR A 576 31.61 8.69 34.57
N LEU A 577 31.32 9.23 33.41
CA LEU A 577 32.32 9.85 32.56
C LEU A 577 32.93 11.09 33.25
N SER A 578 34.19 11.34 32.99
CA SER A 578 34.89 12.54 33.49
C SER A 578 34.23 13.81 32.98
N SER A 579 33.75 13.77 31.77
CA SER A 579 32.99 14.80 31.07
C SER A 579 31.62 15.09 31.69
N SER A 580 31.03 14.16 32.47
CA SER A 580 29.71 14.32 33.09
C SER A 580 29.64 15.37 34.22
N LYS A 581 30.75 16.00 34.55
CA LYS A 581 30.81 16.97 35.66
C LYS A 581 30.45 18.36 35.22
N GLY A 582 29.40 18.93 35.82
CA GLY A 582 29.02 20.35 35.66
C GLY A 582 27.76 20.55 34.84
N ILE A 583 27.34 21.83 34.72
CA ILE A 583 26.15 22.24 33.99
C ILE A 583 26.33 22.06 32.47
N GLY A 584 25.23 21.75 31.80
CA GLY A 584 25.15 21.67 30.32
C GLY A 584 25.74 20.41 29.72
N HIS A 585 26.09 19.40 30.52
CA HIS A 585 26.50 18.11 29.99
C HIS A 585 25.29 17.38 29.38
N ARG A 586 25.43 16.87 28.15
CA ARG A 586 24.39 16.14 27.43
C ARG A 586 24.60 14.64 27.34
N GLY A 587 25.80 14.15 27.69
CA GLY A 587 26.16 12.75 27.50
C GLY A 587 26.59 12.44 26.07
N ILE A 588 26.91 11.17 25.84
CA ILE A 588 27.23 10.65 24.51
C ILE A 588 25.93 10.35 23.78
N PRO A 589 25.65 11.00 22.63
CA PRO A 589 24.38 10.87 21.94
C PRO A 589 24.04 9.43 21.47
N PHE A 590 25.05 8.63 21.16
CA PHE A 590 24.90 7.24 20.76
C PHE A 590 24.40 6.33 21.88
N LEU A 591 24.53 6.74 23.15
CA LEU A 591 24.05 5.99 24.32
C LEU A 591 22.62 6.38 24.74
N GLU A 592 21.96 7.30 24.04
CA GLU A 592 20.58 7.68 24.35
C GLU A 592 19.62 6.51 24.13
N PHE A 593 19.96 5.57 23.24
CA PHE A 593 19.18 4.38 22.93
C PHE A 593 19.37 3.22 23.94
N THR A 594 20.27 3.36 24.91
CA THR A 594 20.60 2.34 25.92
C THR A 594 20.19 2.74 27.34
N SER A 595 19.14 3.55 27.51
CA SER A 595 18.87 4.31 28.74
C SER A 595 18.38 3.49 29.94
N ASN A 596 17.81 2.30 29.76
CA ASN A 596 17.22 1.48 30.83
C ASN A 596 18.04 0.22 31.12
N GLY A 597 19.35 0.32 31.09
CA GLY A 597 20.22 -0.84 31.16
C GLY A 597 20.99 -1.04 32.44
N SER A 598 21.83 -2.05 32.41
CA SER A 598 22.83 -2.33 33.41
C SER A 598 24.23 -2.06 32.86
N PHE A 599 25.14 -1.63 33.70
CA PHE A 599 26.52 -1.47 33.32
C PHE A 599 27.48 -1.81 34.47
N VAL A 600 28.69 -2.20 34.11
CA VAL A 600 29.79 -2.37 34.99
C VAL A 600 31.03 -1.70 34.39
N GLY A 601 31.80 -1.01 35.20
CA GLY A 601 33.01 -0.37 34.69
C GLY A 601 34.02 -0.04 35.75
N MET A 602 35.18 0.43 35.30
CA MET A 602 36.31 0.80 36.13
C MET A 602 36.84 2.18 35.73
N ASP A 603 37.12 3.01 36.72
CA ASP A 603 37.85 4.27 36.58
C ASP A 603 39.25 4.12 37.20
N ILE A 604 40.28 4.36 36.40
CA ILE A 604 41.70 4.23 36.76
C ILE A 604 42.37 5.59 36.61
N SER A 605 42.82 6.15 37.73
CA SER A 605 43.67 7.36 37.73
C SER A 605 45.14 6.96 37.54
N LEU A 606 45.76 7.44 36.47
CA LEU A 606 47.14 7.18 36.12
C LEU A 606 48.07 8.20 36.78
N PRO A 607 49.37 7.83 37.07
CA PRO A 607 50.32 8.71 37.71
C PRO A 607 50.61 10.01 36.98
N SER A 608 50.35 10.05 35.67
CA SER A 608 50.49 11.21 34.80
C SER A 608 49.40 12.28 34.96
N GLY A 609 48.37 12.02 35.80
CA GLY A 609 47.21 12.87 35.94
C GLY A 609 46.10 12.53 34.92
N LYS A 610 46.29 11.54 34.09
CA LYS A 610 45.27 11.00 33.16
C LYS A 610 44.31 10.10 33.89
N SER A 611 43.05 9.98 33.41
CA SER A 611 42.12 8.93 33.82
C SER A 611 41.69 8.08 32.63
N LEU A 612 41.50 6.82 32.92
CA LEU A 612 40.94 5.85 31.96
C LEU A 612 39.67 5.26 32.57
N ILE A 613 38.57 5.44 31.89
CA ILE A 613 37.28 4.82 32.22
C ILE A 613 37.00 3.76 31.17
N PHE A 614 36.64 2.58 31.62
CA PHE A 614 36.18 1.47 30.78
C PHE A 614 34.87 0.96 31.34
N SER A 615 33.87 0.71 30.46
CA SER A 615 32.57 0.20 30.86
C SER A 615 32.04 -0.78 29.84
N LEU A 616 31.42 -1.83 30.33
CA LEU A 616 30.53 -2.72 29.61
C LEU A 616 29.11 -2.39 30.00
N PHE A 617 28.19 -2.35 29.05
CA PHE A 617 26.81 -2.04 29.35
C PHE A 617 25.86 -2.88 28.48
N GLU A 618 24.69 -3.07 29.02
CA GLU A 618 23.53 -3.68 28.39
C GLU A 618 22.35 -2.74 28.66
N GLY A 619 21.52 -2.50 27.69
CA GLY A 619 20.37 -1.62 27.85
C GLY A 619 19.22 -2.04 26.98
N SER A 620 18.05 -1.55 27.28
CA SER A 620 16.88 -1.69 26.43
C SER A 620 16.23 -0.33 26.21
N HIS A 621 15.79 -0.07 25.01
CA HIS A 621 14.97 1.09 24.73
C HIS A 621 13.50 0.67 24.80
N GLN A 622 12.83 0.97 25.91
CA GLN A 622 11.40 0.74 26.05
C GLN A 622 10.65 1.98 25.57
N ASP A 623 10.24 2.03 24.30
CA ASP A 623 9.29 3.02 23.84
C ASP A 623 7.86 2.49 24.01
N ASN A 624 7.22 2.83 25.14
CA ASN A 624 5.83 2.49 25.44
C ASN A 624 4.81 3.12 24.46
N ARG A 625 5.27 3.80 23.41
CA ARG A 625 4.46 4.53 22.42
C ARG A 625 4.31 3.79 21.11
N MET A 626 5.08 2.74 20.88
CA MET A 626 4.88 1.83 19.78
C MET A 626 4.12 0.58 20.24
N PHE A 627 3.23 0.08 19.39
CA PHE A 627 2.50 -1.18 19.58
C PHE A 627 3.39 -2.42 19.51
N VAL A 628 4.72 -2.24 19.65
CA VAL A 628 5.72 -3.27 19.54
C VAL A 628 6.20 -3.64 20.94
N ASN A 629 5.87 -4.84 21.37
CA ASN A 629 6.37 -5.45 22.61
C ASN A 629 7.79 -6.04 22.44
N SER A 630 8.62 -5.56 21.51
CA SER A 630 10.02 -5.98 21.45
C SER A 630 10.81 -5.18 22.48
N LEU A 631 11.37 -5.87 23.42
CA LEU A 631 12.48 -5.37 24.26
C LEU A 631 13.71 -5.37 23.34
N ASP A 632 13.99 -4.21 22.73
CA ASP A 632 15.22 -4.06 21.94
C ASP A 632 16.39 -4.06 22.91
N GLU A 633 17.19 -5.11 22.87
CA GLU A 633 18.39 -5.26 23.71
C GLU A 633 19.59 -4.66 22.97
N SER A 634 20.26 -3.72 23.65
CA SER A 634 21.52 -3.13 23.17
C SER A 634 22.63 -3.49 24.14
N THR A 635 23.73 -4.00 23.63
CA THR A 635 24.93 -4.25 24.41
C THR A 635 26.09 -3.39 23.89
N GLY A 636 27.06 -3.05 24.76
CA GLY A 636 28.17 -2.26 24.24
C GLY A 636 29.35 -2.12 25.19
N ILE A 637 30.36 -1.49 24.62
CA ILE A 637 31.62 -1.15 25.29
C ILE A 637 31.87 0.34 25.15
N LEU A 638 32.25 0.97 26.24
CA LEU A 638 32.66 2.37 26.28
C LEU A 638 34.01 2.52 26.94
N MET A 639 34.88 3.32 26.32
CA MET A 639 36.17 3.73 26.87
C MET A 639 36.30 5.25 26.80
N GLU A 640 36.68 5.88 27.90
CA GLU A 640 37.05 7.30 27.94
C GLU A 640 38.47 7.45 28.47
N ILE A 641 39.30 8.23 27.80
CA ILE A 641 40.62 8.67 28.23
C ILE A 641 40.58 10.17 28.43
N SER A 642 40.80 10.63 29.67
CA SER A 642 40.88 12.06 29.99
C SER A 642 42.28 12.46 30.38
N ASP A 643 42.69 13.68 29.94
CA ASP A 643 44.00 14.27 30.26
C ASP A 643 43.83 15.75 30.61
N ARG A 644 44.64 16.25 31.49
CA ARG A 644 44.63 17.67 31.89
C ARG A 644 45.81 18.44 31.30
N PHE A 645 45.47 19.46 30.55
CA PHE A 645 46.40 20.41 29.92
C PHE A 645 46.18 21.80 30.51
N GLY A 646 46.90 22.11 31.60
CA GLY A 646 46.76 23.36 32.31
C GLY A 646 45.34 23.56 32.90
N ILE A 647 44.60 24.53 32.37
CA ILE A 647 43.23 24.85 32.80
C ILE A 647 42.14 24.05 32.05
N SER A 648 42.54 23.21 31.08
CA SER A 648 41.65 22.43 30.24
C SER A 648 41.75 20.94 30.57
N GLU A 649 40.61 20.25 30.56
CA GLU A 649 40.51 18.83 30.60
C GLU A 649 39.96 18.35 29.24
N ILE A 650 40.66 17.42 28.59
CA ILE A 650 40.25 16.88 27.28
C ILE A 650 39.96 15.40 27.47
N SER A 651 38.81 14.97 27.06
CA SER A 651 38.35 13.57 27.08
C SER A 651 38.17 13.05 25.67
N TYR A 652 38.73 11.86 25.42
CA TYR A 652 38.54 11.11 24.19
C TYR A 652 37.67 9.89 24.50
N GLN A 653 36.60 9.71 23.75
CA GLN A 653 35.58 8.68 23.96
C GLN A 653 35.53 7.75 22.76
N PHE A 654 35.49 6.46 22.99
CA PHE A 654 35.38 5.42 22.00
C PHE A 654 34.29 4.45 22.47
N GLY A 655 33.37 4.10 21.60
CA GLY A 655 32.36 3.14 21.95
C GLY A 655 31.90 2.30 20.76
N ILE A 656 31.40 1.14 21.12
CA ILE A 656 30.77 0.21 20.20
C ILE A 656 29.48 -0.26 20.84
N THR A 657 28.37 -0.22 20.10
CA THR A 657 27.09 -0.84 20.50
C THR A 657 26.69 -1.88 19.48
N LEU A 658 26.04 -2.91 19.95
CA LEU A 658 25.39 -3.95 19.16
C LEU A 658 23.92 -3.98 19.56
N ASP A 659 23.04 -3.74 18.59
CA ASP A 659 21.60 -3.65 18.75
C ASP A 659 20.92 -4.73 17.89
N ASP A 660 19.92 -5.44 18.43
CA ASP A 660 19.32 -6.60 17.73
C ASP A 660 18.12 -6.25 16.83
N SER A 661 17.44 -5.12 17.03
CA SER A 661 16.22 -4.81 16.27
C SER A 661 15.99 -3.31 16.06
N ASN A 662 17.02 -2.50 16.30
CA ASN A 662 16.92 -1.06 16.19
C ASN A 662 18.14 -0.48 15.46
N LEU A 663 17.87 0.42 14.50
CA LEU A 663 18.90 1.17 13.80
C LEU A 663 18.84 2.63 14.23
N LEU A 664 19.41 2.99 15.40
CA LEU A 664 19.45 4.37 15.91
C LEU A 664 18.11 5.10 15.84
N GLY A 665 17.00 4.41 16.15
CA GLY A 665 15.65 4.95 16.13
C GLY A 665 14.82 4.62 14.90
N ILE A 666 15.28 3.74 14.02
CA ILE A 666 14.46 3.09 13.01
C ILE A 666 14.18 1.66 13.47
N SER A 667 12.91 1.28 13.45
CA SER A 667 12.48 -0.10 13.64
C SER A 667 11.56 -0.51 12.49
N SER A 668 11.62 -1.76 12.08
CA SER A 668 10.72 -2.32 11.08
C SER A 668 10.42 -3.76 11.41
N GLN A 669 9.28 -4.26 10.94
CA GLN A 669 8.91 -5.66 11.15
C GLN A 669 7.99 -6.21 10.06
N GLY A 670 7.73 -7.50 10.13
CA GLY A 670 6.88 -8.21 9.20
C GLY A 670 7.50 -8.25 7.80
N GLY A 671 6.71 -7.98 6.77
CA GLY A 671 7.18 -8.01 5.39
C GLY A 671 8.25 -6.97 5.04
N PHE A 672 8.46 -5.95 5.87
CA PHE A 672 9.56 -4.99 5.65
C PHE A 672 10.92 -5.48 6.16
N GLY A 673 10.94 -6.56 6.93
CA GLY A 673 12.15 -7.04 7.59
C GLY A 673 12.46 -6.28 8.87
N SER A 674 13.33 -6.81 9.70
CA SER A 674 13.83 -6.15 10.91
C SER A 674 15.35 -5.98 10.81
N PRO A 675 15.92 -4.88 11.34
CA PRO A 675 17.37 -4.79 11.53
C PRO A 675 17.86 -5.93 12.40
N GLU A 676 18.98 -6.53 12.04
CA GLU A 676 19.65 -7.59 12.83
C GLU A 676 21.13 -7.23 12.94
N ASN A 677 21.72 -7.51 14.09
CA ASN A 677 23.15 -7.28 14.34
C ASN A 677 23.63 -5.85 14.02
N THR A 678 22.83 -4.84 14.39
CA THR A 678 23.20 -3.44 14.14
C THR A 678 24.43 -3.08 14.96
N LEU A 679 25.54 -2.86 14.29
CA LEU A 679 26.81 -2.48 14.88
C LEU A 679 27.04 -0.97 14.72
N THR A 680 27.06 -0.23 15.84
CA THR A 680 27.41 1.19 15.84
C THR A 680 28.77 1.39 16.50
N SER A 681 29.70 2.00 15.79
CA SER A 681 30.99 2.44 16.34
C SER A 681 31.06 3.96 16.35
N PHE A 682 31.54 4.56 17.44
CA PHE A 682 31.61 6.01 17.57
C PHE A 682 32.89 6.48 18.26
N PHE A 683 33.24 7.72 17.93
CA PHE A 683 34.30 8.48 18.54
C PHE A 683 33.77 9.82 19.01
N GLY A 684 34.19 10.25 20.21
CA GLY A 684 33.91 11.55 20.79
C GLY A 684 35.16 12.25 21.28
N ILE A 685 35.15 13.55 21.17
CA ILE A 685 36.12 14.43 21.85
C ILE A 685 35.35 15.47 22.63
N GLU A 686 35.68 15.65 23.88
CA GLU A 686 35.14 16.69 24.75
C GLU A 686 36.26 17.50 25.41
N ALA A 687 36.11 18.80 25.45
CA ALA A 687 37.03 19.72 26.13
C ALA A 687 36.25 20.55 27.14
N LEU A 688 36.75 20.57 28.36
CA LEU A 688 36.28 21.39 29.49
C LEU A 688 37.39 22.30 29.94
N THR A 689 37.24 23.60 29.73
CA THR A 689 38.22 24.61 30.11
C THR A 689 37.66 25.50 31.23
N ARG A 690 38.38 25.65 32.34
CA ARG A 690 37.98 26.50 33.45
C ARG A 690 38.94 27.63 33.65
N THR A 691 38.42 28.84 33.48
CA THR A 691 39.09 30.08 33.93
C THR A 691 38.56 30.49 35.29
N ASN A 692 39.06 31.63 35.86
CA ASN A 692 38.59 32.07 37.19
C ASN A 692 37.08 32.35 37.22
N ASP A 693 36.49 32.82 36.12
CA ASP A 693 35.10 33.29 36.07
C ASP A 693 34.21 32.46 35.12
N PHE A 694 34.80 31.71 34.18
CA PHE A 694 34.04 31.01 33.15
C PHE A 694 34.46 29.54 32.99
N MET A 695 33.48 28.74 32.73
CA MET A 695 33.64 27.37 32.26
C MET A 695 33.23 27.27 30.79
N TRP A 696 34.09 26.76 29.94
CA TRP A 696 33.86 26.51 28.54
C TRP A 696 33.76 25.02 28.31
N ARG A 697 32.75 24.60 27.62
CA ARG A 697 32.55 23.18 27.23
C ARG A 697 32.37 23.08 25.72
N SER A 698 33.02 22.12 25.11
CA SER A 698 32.79 21.75 23.70
C SER A 698 32.84 20.24 23.55
N SER A 699 31.98 19.66 22.77
CA SER A 699 32.04 18.25 22.39
C SER A 699 31.71 18.08 20.90
N LEU A 700 32.31 17.05 20.33
CA LEU A 700 32.03 16.58 18.97
C LEU A 700 32.01 15.04 19.02
N HIS A 701 30.94 14.46 18.48
CA HIS A 701 30.82 13.03 18.34
C HIS A 701 30.57 12.69 16.89
N VAL A 702 31.21 11.66 16.37
CA VAL A 702 31.00 11.08 15.05
C VAL A 702 30.90 9.57 15.20
N GLY A 703 30.11 8.94 14.35
CA GLY A 703 29.93 7.51 14.38
C GLY A 703 29.47 6.94 13.06
N GLN A 704 29.61 5.64 12.95
CA GLN A 704 29.21 4.83 11.81
C GLN A 704 28.35 3.68 12.32
N THR A 705 27.27 3.39 11.59
CA THR A 705 26.42 2.26 11.87
C THR A 705 26.31 1.38 10.64
N GLU A 706 26.41 0.08 10.86
CA GLU A 706 26.20 -0.98 9.89
C GLU A 706 25.11 -1.90 10.45
N SER A 707 24.21 -2.36 9.62
CA SER A 707 23.14 -3.27 10.02
C SER A 707 22.82 -4.21 8.88
N ASP A 708 22.65 -5.47 9.21
CA ASP A 708 22.02 -6.43 8.34
C ASP A 708 20.51 -6.36 8.55
N PHE A 709 19.74 -6.74 7.54
CA PHE A 709 18.30 -6.91 7.66
C PHE A 709 17.94 -8.37 7.44
N ASN A 710 16.86 -8.82 8.06
CA ASN A 710 16.35 -10.15 7.83
C ASN A 710 16.12 -10.37 6.33
N GLN A 711 16.77 -11.35 5.74
CA GLN A 711 16.73 -11.65 4.31
C GLN A 711 15.33 -11.94 3.76
N LEU A 712 14.33 -12.07 4.63
CA LEU A 712 12.93 -12.26 4.25
C LEU A 712 12.15 -10.94 4.16
N GLY A 713 12.79 -9.77 4.29
CA GLY A 713 12.13 -8.46 4.22
C GLY A 713 12.25 -7.77 2.87
N LEU A 714 11.48 -6.67 2.69
CA LEU A 714 11.62 -5.74 1.56
C LEU A 714 12.86 -4.86 1.67
N ILE A 715 13.34 -4.61 2.89
CA ILE A 715 14.58 -3.88 3.14
C ILE A 715 15.72 -4.89 3.08
N GLU A 716 16.71 -4.61 2.24
CA GLU A 716 17.88 -5.49 2.06
C GLU A 716 19.01 -5.11 2.99
N ASP A 717 19.41 -3.85 2.99
CA ASP A 717 20.50 -3.34 3.80
C ASP A 717 20.44 -1.81 4.00
N ILE A 718 21.37 -1.31 4.83
CA ILE A 718 21.69 0.11 4.92
C ILE A 718 23.12 0.35 4.47
N GLU A 719 23.29 1.20 3.45
CA GLU A 719 24.58 1.59 2.93
C GLU A 719 25.14 2.79 3.72
N GLY A 720 26.23 2.56 4.43
CA GLY A 720 27.14 3.58 4.98
C GLY A 720 26.48 4.65 5.84
N ALA A 721 25.83 4.29 6.96
CA ALA A 721 25.20 5.27 7.84
C ALA A 721 26.26 5.98 8.72
N TYR A 722 26.48 7.28 8.45
CA TYR A 722 27.40 8.14 9.21
C TYR A 722 26.63 9.21 9.96
N PHE A 723 27.05 9.46 11.22
CA PHE A 723 26.36 10.37 12.14
C PHE A 723 27.30 11.37 12.76
N SER A 724 26.74 12.54 13.09
CA SER A 724 27.45 13.57 13.87
C SER A 724 26.57 14.23 14.91
N SER A 725 27.20 14.76 15.96
CA SER A 725 26.59 15.62 16.97
C SER A 725 27.66 16.56 17.54
N PHE A 726 27.29 17.78 17.91
CA PHE A 726 28.19 18.69 18.61
C PHE A 726 27.47 19.49 19.68
N ASP A 727 28.26 19.99 20.65
CA ASP A 727 27.80 20.86 21.72
C ASP A 727 28.88 21.93 22.03
N LEU A 728 28.45 23.18 22.21
CA LEU A 728 29.27 24.30 22.60
C LEU A 728 28.56 25.10 23.68
N GLY A 729 29.22 25.27 24.85
CA GLY A 729 28.64 26.01 25.98
C GLY A 729 29.66 26.89 26.69
N VAL A 730 29.19 28.02 27.19
CA VAL A 730 29.93 28.89 28.08
C VAL A 730 29.08 29.22 29.30
N TYR A 731 29.64 29.03 30.47
CA TYR A 731 28.94 29.13 31.74
C TYR A 731 29.75 30.02 32.68
N LYS A 732 29.08 30.85 33.47
CA LYS A 732 29.66 31.65 34.55
C LYS A 732 29.06 31.19 35.87
N GLU A 733 29.90 30.91 36.86
CA GLU A 733 29.52 30.40 38.19
C GLU A 733 29.49 31.54 39.21
N ASN A 734 28.69 31.45 40.26
CA ASN A 734 28.60 32.34 41.40
C ASN A 734 28.26 33.79 41.01
N ILE A 735 27.21 34.01 40.20
CA ILE A 735 26.83 35.33 39.68
C ILE A 735 25.98 36.12 40.66
N PHE A 736 24.85 35.52 41.09
CA PHE A 736 23.89 36.19 41.97
C PHE A 736 23.97 35.66 43.38
N VAL A 737 24.19 34.35 43.53
CA VAL A 737 24.33 33.66 44.82
C VAL A 737 25.43 32.60 44.73
N ARG A 738 25.92 32.15 45.86
CA ARG A 738 26.93 31.09 45.89
C ARG A 738 26.29 29.78 45.36
N ASN A 739 27.00 29.11 44.45
CA ASN A 739 26.58 27.87 43.76
C ASN A 739 25.41 28.08 42.74
N ASP A 740 25.31 29.28 42.18
CA ASP A 740 24.53 29.47 40.97
C ASP A 740 25.42 29.49 39.73
N SER A 741 24.78 29.28 38.57
CA SER A 741 25.47 29.37 37.27
C SER A 741 24.50 29.79 36.20
N ILE A 742 24.98 30.63 35.30
CA ILE A 742 24.27 30.99 34.08
C ILE A 742 25.13 30.65 32.88
N GLY A 743 24.54 30.15 31.80
CA GLY A 743 25.30 29.84 30.60
C GLY A 743 24.48 29.90 29.35
N ILE A 744 25.19 30.03 28.23
CA ILE A 744 24.66 29.89 26.89
C ILE A 744 25.22 28.60 26.30
N GLN A 745 24.33 27.81 25.66
CA GLN A 745 24.69 26.56 25.01
C GLN A 745 24.07 26.51 23.61
N VAL A 746 24.86 26.01 22.64
CA VAL A 746 24.44 25.75 21.27
C VAL A 746 24.82 24.33 20.92
N TYR A 747 23.85 23.54 20.49
CA TYR A 747 24.12 22.13 20.18
C TYR A 747 23.30 21.62 19.01
N GLN A 748 23.86 20.60 18.36
CA GLN A 748 23.17 19.77 17.39
C GLN A 748 22.94 18.38 17.99
N PRO A 749 21.69 17.88 18.03
CA PRO A 749 21.42 16.47 18.34
C PRO A 749 22.06 15.54 17.31
N LEU A 750 22.07 14.25 17.59
CA LEU A 750 22.55 13.24 16.64
C LEU A 750 21.82 13.39 15.31
N ARG A 751 22.58 13.42 14.20
CA ARG A 751 22.11 13.60 12.84
C ARG A 751 22.80 12.61 11.91
N ALA A 752 22.02 11.96 11.03
CA ALA A 752 22.57 11.22 9.91
C ALA A 752 23.15 12.20 8.87
N GLU A 753 24.45 12.14 8.65
CA GLU A 753 25.16 12.94 7.65
C GLU A 753 25.13 12.28 6.27
N TYR A 754 25.04 10.97 6.25
CA TYR A 754 24.85 10.12 5.09
C TYR A 754 24.24 8.78 5.55
N ALA A 755 23.22 8.31 4.86
CA ALA A 755 22.68 6.97 4.99
C ALA A 755 21.78 6.68 3.79
N LYS A 756 21.84 5.46 3.26
CA LYS A 756 20.92 4.98 2.25
C LYS A 756 20.32 3.67 2.67
N LEU A 757 19.04 3.50 2.42
CA LEU A 757 18.30 2.27 2.68
C LEU A 757 17.93 1.62 1.36
N ASN A 758 18.34 0.39 1.16
CA ASN A 758 18.11 -0.37 -0.07
C ASN A 758 16.90 -1.28 0.10
N PHE A 759 16.01 -1.23 -0.89
CA PHE A 759 14.78 -2.02 -0.92
C PHE A 759 14.74 -2.88 -2.18
N ASN A 760 14.14 -4.06 -2.05
CA ASN A 760 13.71 -4.88 -3.17
C ASN A 760 12.18 -4.99 -3.13
N ILE A 761 11.51 -4.19 -3.96
CA ILE A 761 10.07 -3.95 -3.87
C ILE A 761 9.33 -4.77 -4.91
N PRO A 762 8.33 -5.60 -4.55
CA PRO A 762 7.48 -6.25 -5.52
C PRO A 762 6.62 -5.21 -6.25
N ILE A 763 6.71 -5.20 -7.57
CA ILE A 763 5.99 -4.26 -8.45
C ILE A 763 4.86 -4.92 -9.24
N GLY A 764 4.75 -6.26 -9.20
CA GLY A 764 3.73 -7.01 -9.90
C GLY A 764 4.16 -8.44 -10.18
N ARG A 765 3.51 -9.07 -11.17
CA ARG A 765 3.83 -10.41 -11.66
C ARG A 765 3.62 -10.53 -13.16
N THR A 766 4.23 -11.54 -13.75
CA THR A 766 3.91 -11.99 -15.11
C THR A 766 2.69 -12.92 -15.11
N LYS A 767 2.10 -13.16 -16.28
CA LYS A 767 1.07 -14.20 -16.47
C LYS A 767 1.55 -15.59 -16.04
N ASP A 768 2.84 -15.87 -16.18
CA ASP A 768 3.48 -17.12 -15.77
C ASP A 768 3.79 -17.19 -14.27
N LYS A 769 3.17 -16.31 -13.48
CA LYS A 769 3.27 -16.28 -12.01
C LYS A 769 4.66 -15.95 -11.46
N GLN A 770 5.54 -15.35 -12.29
CA GLN A 770 6.84 -14.86 -11.82
C GLN A 770 6.65 -13.48 -11.18
N ILE A 771 7.07 -13.30 -9.94
CA ILE A 771 7.00 -12.03 -9.24
C ILE A 771 8.08 -11.10 -9.79
N LEU A 772 7.72 -9.87 -10.06
CA LEU A 772 8.60 -8.82 -10.57
C LEU A 772 9.00 -7.91 -9.40
N PHE A 773 10.28 -7.61 -9.29
CA PHE A 773 10.86 -6.75 -8.27
C PHE A 773 11.56 -5.55 -8.90
N ASP A 774 11.63 -4.47 -8.14
CA ASP A 774 12.41 -3.27 -8.46
C ASP A 774 13.34 -2.94 -7.27
N GLU A 775 14.63 -2.72 -7.57
CA GLU A 775 15.62 -2.34 -6.58
C GLU A 775 15.61 -0.82 -6.42
N LEU A 776 15.42 -0.34 -5.20
CA LEU A 776 15.30 1.06 -4.89
C LEU A 776 16.21 1.44 -3.73
N SER A 777 17.03 2.48 -3.94
CA SER A 777 17.87 3.06 -2.90
C SER A 777 17.32 4.41 -2.46
N ILE A 778 17.05 4.56 -1.16
CA ILE A 778 16.44 5.75 -0.57
C ILE A 778 17.46 6.47 0.31
N ASP A 779 17.66 7.77 0.03
CA ASP A 779 18.49 8.64 0.87
C ASP A 779 17.76 8.96 2.19
N LEU A 780 18.37 8.56 3.29
CA LEU A 780 17.88 8.82 4.65
C LEU A 780 18.48 10.11 5.27
N THR A 781 19.28 10.86 4.54
CA THR A 781 19.88 12.10 5.03
C THR A 781 18.78 13.14 5.27
N PRO A 782 18.66 13.70 6.48
CA PRO A 782 17.65 14.71 6.77
C PRO A 782 17.83 15.98 5.93
N SER A 783 16.74 16.61 5.53
CA SER A 783 16.74 17.79 4.67
C SER A 783 17.35 19.05 5.31
N GLY A 784 17.45 19.09 6.64
CA GLY A 784 17.98 20.22 7.41
C GLY A 784 18.94 19.79 8.52
N ARG A 785 19.33 20.76 9.32
CA ARG A 785 20.20 20.58 10.48
C ARG A 785 19.59 21.28 11.69
N GLN A 786 19.15 20.51 12.67
CA GLN A 786 18.62 21.05 13.91
C GLN A 786 19.72 21.71 14.73
N ILE A 787 19.53 22.97 15.10
CA ILE A 787 20.40 23.68 16.04
C ILE A 787 19.54 24.19 17.18
N ASN A 788 19.92 23.81 18.39
CA ASN A 788 19.31 24.29 19.62
C ASN A 788 20.23 25.34 20.24
N SER A 789 19.66 26.50 20.57
CA SER A 789 20.37 27.59 21.26
C SER A 789 19.62 27.88 22.55
N GLN A 790 20.28 27.81 23.70
CA GLN A 790 19.59 27.95 24.98
C GLN A 790 20.41 28.76 26.00
N LEU A 791 19.72 29.54 26.81
CA LEU A 791 20.17 30.16 28.04
C LEU A 791 19.77 29.24 29.18
N ILE A 792 20.74 28.86 30.04
CA ILE A 792 20.53 27.99 31.17
C ILE A 792 20.84 28.75 32.44
N TYR A 793 19.98 28.69 33.45
CA TYR A 793 20.30 29.15 34.80
C TYR A 793 20.06 28.03 35.80
N ALA A 794 21.03 27.72 36.63
CA ALA A 794 20.91 26.72 37.68
C ALA A 794 21.42 27.29 39.00
N MET A 795 20.74 26.96 40.10
CA MET A 795 21.11 27.33 41.44
C MET A 795 20.80 26.18 42.39
N THR A 796 21.72 25.86 43.29
CA THR A 796 21.50 24.88 44.36
C THR A 796 21.91 25.47 45.68
N GLN A 797 20.95 25.71 46.55
CA GLN A 797 21.13 26.08 47.96
C GLN A 797 20.62 24.97 48.88
N GLU A 798 20.91 25.02 50.16
CA GLU A 798 20.66 23.90 51.12
C GLU A 798 19.23 23.30 51.01
N LYS A 799 18.23 24.11 50.73
CA LYS A 799 16.81 23.68 50.67
C LYS A 799 16.12 23.93 49.33
N LEU A 800 16.77 24.56 48.35
CA LEU A 800 16.20 24.97 47.09
C LEU A 800 17.16 24.65 45.93
N THR A 801 16.67 23.87 44.99
CA THR A 801 17.30 23.73 43.66
C THR A 801 16.40 24.38 42.64
N PHE A 802 16.95 25.29 41.85
CA PHE A 802 16.28 25.95 40.75
C PHE A 802 17.02 25.66 39.45
N PHE A 803 16.29 25.28 38.42
CA PHE A 803 16.82 25.10 37.08
C PHE A 803 15.87 25.68 36.05
N GLY A 804 16.39 26.57 35.20
CA GLY A 804 15.60 27.19 34.14
C GLY A 804 16.35 27.14 32.81
N LYS A 805 15.63 26.90 31.73
CA LYS A 805 16.11 27.02 30.37
C LYS A 805 15.15 27.88 29.55
N LEU A 806 15.74 28.76 28.73
CA LEU A 806 15.03 29.50 27.70
C LEU A 806 15.82 29.34 26.40
N GLY A 807 15.19 28.88 25.35
CA GLY A 807 15.92 28.60 24.12
C GLY A 807 15.09 28.69 22.86
N PHE A 808 15.79 28.44 21.75
CA PHE A 808 15.23 28.39 20.41
C PHE A 808 15.73 27.14 19.71
N VAL A 809 14.84 26.51 18.94
CA VAL A 809 15.14 25.38 18.05
C VAL A 809 14.96 25.85 16.60
N SER A 810 15.98 25.68 15.80
CA SER A 810 15.89 25.85 14.34
C SER A 810 15.95 24.48 13.65
N ASN A 811 15.20 24.31 12.56
CA ASN A 811 15.12 23.05 11.83
C ASN A 811 14.84 21.84 12.72
N GLU A 812 13.83 21.95 13.58
CA GLU A 812 13.42 20.89 14.50
C GLU A 812 13.30 19.55 13.77
N TYR A 813 13.79 18.46 14.40
CA TYR A 813 13.92 17.13 13.80
C TYR A 813 14.69 17.14 12.47
N HIS A 814 15.67 18.03 12.33
CA HIS A 814 16.48 18.18 11.12
C HIS A 814 15.69 18.46 9.82
N GLN A 815 14.54 19.12 9.92
CA GLN A 815 13.69 19.47 8.76
C GLN A 815 14.00 20.90 8.29
N SER A 816 14.32 21.09 7.00
CA SER A 816 14.73 22.40 6.44
C SER A 816 13.60 23.46 6.40
N LYS A 817 12.33 23.05 6.58
CA LYS A 817 11.15 23.93 6.51
C LYS A 817 10.60 24.35 7.87
N SER A 818 11.21 23.91 8.97
CA SER A 818 10.69 24.24 10.29
C SER A 818 10.95 25.70 10.64
N LYS A 819 10.00 26.33 11.31
CA LYS A 819 10.16 27.68 11.87
C LYS A 819 11.11 27.62 13.05
N ILE A 820 11.75 28.75 13.37
CA ILE A 820 12.46 28.91 14.64
C ILE A 820 11.41 28.94 15.75
N GLU A 821 11.57 28.02 16.71
CA GLU A 821 10.59 27.83 17.76
C GLU A 821 11.18 28.05 19.14
N PRO A 822 10.57 28.94 19.95
CA PRO A 822 11.01 29.18 21.31
C PRO A 822 10.54 28.05 22.24
N TYR A 823 11.34 27.71 23.24
CA TYR A 823 10.92 26.85 24.33
C TYR A 823 11.37 27.40 25.69
N PHE A 824 10.67 27.03 26.73
CA PHE A 824 10.97 27.40 28.10
C PHE A 824 10.76 26.19 29.01
N GLN A 825 11.73 25.95 29.91
CA GLN A 825 11.64 24.93 30.95
C GLN A 825 11.98 25.56 32.30
N LEU A 826 11.23 25.23 33.35
CA LEU A 826 11.46 25.67 34.70
C LEU A 826 11.24 24.51 35.66
N ASP A 827 12.26 24.13 36.39
CA ASP A 827 12.23 23.11 37.45
C ASP A 827 12.60 23.76 38.80
N ILE A 828 11.76 23.57 39.79
CA ILE A 828 12.00 24.06 41.13
C ILE A 828 11.81 22.92 42.12
N GLU A 829 12.85 22.60 42.89
CA GLU A 829 12.84 21.56 43.90
C GLU A 829 13.03 22.16 45.28
N PHE A 830 12.11 21.91 46.20
CA PHE A 830 12.26 22.24 47.59
C PHE A 830 12.53 21.02 48.43
N ARG A 831 13.58 21.04 49.25
CA ARG A 831 13.86 20.00 50.23
C ARG A 831 13.20 20.40 51.56
N LEU A 832 12.14 19.71 51.93
CA LEU A 832 11.53 19.85 53.25
C LEU A 832 12.30 18.97 54.23
N GLU A 833 12.72 19.53 55.38
CA GLU A 833 13.40 18.76 56.44
C GLU A 833 12.48 17.74 57.11
#